data_22fb1097e27e1617dc1da5994af05c58
#
_entry.id   22fb1097e27e1617dc1da5994af05c58
#
_cell.length_a   1.000
_cell.length_b   1.000
_cell.length_c   1.000
_cell.angle_alpha   90.00
_cell.angle_beta   90.00
_cell.angle_gamma   90.00
#
_symmetry.space_group_name_H-M   'P 1'
#
loop_
_entity.id
_entity.type
_entity.pdbx_description
1 polymer ?
#
loop_
_entity_poly.entity_id
_entity_poly.type
_entity_poly.pdbx_seq_one_letter_code
_entity_poly.pdbx_strand_id
1 'polypeptide(L)'
;MGFSSARNLGRDISAGFSPPRRMPISEAVKKFMRVPKGAGNSVPWDPELTPYIIEPMNCLASREYDAVIFVGPARTGKTIGLIDGWIVYTIVCDPSDMLVVQMTEDKAREHSKKRLDRTFRSSAAVKKRMSPRRNDNNVHDKTFRDGSFLKIGWPSVNIMSSSDYRFVALTDYDRFPENIDSEGDGFSLASKRTTTFMSAGMTLVESSPGRDICDSKWRRKSPHEAPATTGILSLYNRGDRRRWYWPCPHCGEYFQPAMDAMTGYRNEPDPFKASEAAYLLCPHCSGIITAEKKRELNSAGVWLREGQVIDRNGNVSGEPRRSRIASFWMEGPAAAYQTWAQLVYKLLTAEQEYEATGSEETLRAVINTDWGLPYLPRASMEQRKSELLEQRAEPVPSRSVPDGVNFLVATVDVQAGRHRRFVVQVTGYGSRGERWIIDRYNITQSLRGDSDGESQRIDPASYPEDWDVLLTDVFHKSWPLASDPSQQMRLMAMAVDSGGEDGVTDNAYKFWRRCRRDGLGKRIYLFKGDSIRRAKLITRTFPDNTGRTGRRAQAAGDVPLWLLQTDALKDRVNNALWRDSPGPGYVHFPDWLGSWFYDELTYEERSSDGKWSKPGRGANEAFDLMVYAEALVILHGYEKIRSPDAPEWASREAWLECVPDSTEPSPSPEPVSTPVKKQKRKKTVTDDVNPWLTSGGWL
;
A
#
# COMPACT_ATOMS: atom_id res chain seq x y z
N MET A 1 -43.12 24.99 31.13
CA MET A 1 -43.14 24.24 29.88
C MET A 1 -44.11 24.92 28.94
N GLY A 2 -43.63 25.58 27.88
CA GLY A 2 -44.53 26.20 26.89
C GLY A 2 -44.99 25.13 25.90
N PHE A 3 -46.30 24.93 25.83
CA PHE A 3 -46.95 24.04 24.85
C PHE A 3 -46.74 24.65 23.43
N SER A 4 -46.35 23.83 22.46
CA SER A 4 -46.32 24.23 21.03
C SER A 4 -47.75 24.61 20.60
N SER A 5 -47.91 25.74 19.89
CA SER A 5 -49.24 26.11 19.39
C SER A 5 -49.75 25.05 18.43
N ALA A 6 -51.10 24.83 18.42
CA ALA A 6 -51.75 23.87 17.49
C ALA A 6 -51.35 24.10 16.03
N ARG A 7 -51.04 25.35 15.65
CA ARG A 7 -50.51 25.73 14.32
C ARG A 7 -49.11 25.19 14.03
N ASN A 8 -48.24 25.14 15.04
CA ASN A 8 -46.91 24.57 14.92
C ASN A 8 -46.97 23.05 14.87
N LEU A 9 -47.84 22.43 15.70
CA LEU A 9 -48.10 21.01 15.69
C LEU A 9 -48.67 20.55 14.32
N GLY A 10 -49.67 21.26 13.80
CA GLY A 10 -50.25 21.02 12.48
C GLY A 10 -49.23 21.16 11.35
N ARG A 11 -48.28 22.10 11.45
CA ARG A 11 -47.20 22.28 10.46
C ARG A 11 -46.16 21.15 10.53
N ASP A 12 -45.80 20.71 11.72
CA ASP A 12 -44.83 19.63 11.90
C ASP A 12 -45.44 18.28 11.45
N ILE A 13 -46.74 18.04 11.73
CA ILE A 13 -47.45 16.87 11.24
C ILE A 13 -47.60 16.90 9.71
N SER A 14 -48.00 18.04 9.11
CA SER A 14 -48.10 18.16 7.65
C SER A 14 -46.79 18.01 6.92
N ALA A 15 -45.67 18.33 7.54
CA ALA A 15 -44.35 18.11 6.98
C ALA A 15 -44.01 16.62 6.84
N GLY A 16 -44.46 15.76 7.77
CA GLY A 16 -44.33 14.31 7.73
C GLY A 16 -45.13 13.62 6.63
N PHE A 17 -46.24 14.26 6.17
CA PHE A 17 -47.07 13.75 5.08
C PHE A 17 -46.73 14.33 3.70
N SER A 18 -45.73 15.19 3.59
CA SER A 18 -45.31 15.75 2.28
C SER A 18 -44.65 14.66 1.44
N PRO A 19 -45.15 14.40 0.19
CA PRO A 19 -44.53 13.41 -0.67
C PRO A 19 -43.10 13.82 -1.02
N PRO A 20 -42.20 12.84 -1.32
CA PRO A 20 -40.85 13.13 -1.80
C PRO A 20 -40.87 14.07 -2.99
N ARG A 21 -39.97 15.03 -3.02
CA ARG A 21 -39.87 15.98 -4.14
C ARG A 21 -39.16 15.28 -5.31
N ARG A 22 -39.96 14.96 -6.33
CA ARG A 22 -39.43 14.32 -7.57
C ARG A 22 -38.69 15.37 -8.41
N MET A 23 -37.40 15.47 -8.23
CA MET A 23 -36.50 16.27 -9.06
C MET A 23 -35.13 15.58 -9.16
N PRO A 24 -34.34 15.79 -10.22
CA PRO A 24 -32.98 15.29 -10.30
C PRO A 24 -32.15 15.75 -9.09
N ILE A 25 -31.27 14.88 -8.59
CA ILE A 25 -30.42 15.23 -7.42
C ILE A 25 -29.56 16.44 -7.74
N SER A 26 -28.98 16.51 -8.95
CA SER A 26 -28.15 17.65 -9.40
C SER A 26 -28.88 18.99 -9.34
N GLU A 27 -30.16 19.03 -9.71
CA GLU A 27 -31.00 20.23 -9.61
C GLU A 27 -31.32 20.60 -8.17
N ALA A 28 -31.60 19.60 -7.34
CA ALA A 28 -31.85 19.80 -5.92
C ALA A 28 -30.60 20.35 -5.23
N VAL A 29 -29.43 19.79 -5.52
CA VAL A 29 -28.15 20.22 -4.95
C VAL A 29 -27.82 21.65 -5.40
N LYS A 30 -27.97 21.98 -6.68
CA LYS A 30 -27.84 23.35 -7.19
C LYS A 30 -28.75 24.33 -6.47
N LYS A 31 -29.98 23.93 -6.19
CA LYS A 31 -31.00 24.77 -5.56
C LYS A 31 -30.83 24.93 -4.05
N PHE A 32 -30.48 23.86 -3.33
CA PHE A 32 -30.57 23.80 -1.88
C PHE A 32 -29.23 23.78 -1.17
N MET A 33 -28.16 23.37 -1.83
CA MET A 33 -26.84 23.24 -1.20
C MET A 33 -25.99 24.50 -1.38
N ARG A 34 -25.37 24.91 -0.27
CA ARG A 34 -24.32 25.94 -0.27
C ARG A 34 -23.03 25.34 0.24
N VAL A 35 -21.98 25.52 -0.55
CA VAL A 35 -20.63 25.03 -0.25
C VAL A 35 -19.89 26.11 0.54
N PRO A 36 -19.41 25.83 1.76
CA PRO A 36 -18.64 26.78 2.55
C PRO A 36 -17.31 27.13 1.85
N LYS A 37 -17.01 28.45 1.76
CA LYS A 37 -15.71 28.97 1.29
C LYS A 37 -15.13 29.88 2.35
N GLY A 38 -14.15 29.36 3.12
CA GLY A 38 -13.50 30.12 4.20
C GLY A 38 -14.42 30.38 5.41
N ALA A 39 -14.05 31.38 6.21
CA ALA A 39 -14.78 31.75 7.41
C ALA A 39 -16.00 32.61 7.05
N GLY A 40 -17.20 32.08 7.28
CA GLY A 40 -18.46 32.82 7.11
C GLY A 40 -19.00 32.93 5.69
N ASN A 41 -18.24 32.63 4.66
CA ASN A 41 -18.69 32.69 3.27
C ASN A 41 -19.14 31.34 2.75
N SER A 42 -20.16 31.33 1.88
CA SER A 42 -20.64 30.15 1.18
C SER A 42 -21.15 30.51 -0.21
N VAL A 43 -20.95 29.60 -1.17
CA VAL A 43 -21.43 29.76 -2.56
C VAL A 43 -22.40 28.64 -2.88
N PRO A 44 -23.37 28.83 -3.82
CA PRO A 44 -24.14 27.72 -4.37
C PRO A 44 -23.20 26.67 -4.96
N TRP A 45 -23.58 25.39 -4.89
CA TRP A 45 -22.91 24.39 -5.67
C TRP A 45 -23.15 24.64 -7.18
N ASP A 46 -22.07 24.60 -7.96
CA ASP A 46 -22.11 24.89 -9.38
C ASP A 46 -21.84 23.62 -10.20
N PRO A 47 -22.85 23.06 -10.89
CA PRO A 47 -22.71 21.86 -11.73
C PRO A 47 -21.78 22.08 -12.93
N GLU A 48 -21.60 23.33 -13.41
CA GLU A 48 -20.77 23.62 -14.58
C GLU A 48 -19.27 23.47 -14.30
N LEU A 49 -18.87 23.50 -13.02
CA LEU A 49 -17.48 23.25 -12.64
C LEU A 49 -17.09 21.77 -12.71
N THR A 50 -18.07 20.88 -12.48
CA THR A 50 -17.83 19.42 -12.44
C THR A 50 -18.93 18.67 -13.18
N PRO A 51 -19.10 18.85 -14.50
CA PRO A 51 -20.22 18.28 -15.27
C PRO A 51 -20.27 16.75 -15.20
N TYR A 52 -19.12 16.10 -15.11
CA TYR A 52 -19.01 14.65 -14.99
C TYR A 52 -19.60 14.07 -13.69
N ILE A 53 -19.93 14.91 -12.69
CA ILE A 53 -20.60 14.48 -11.45
C ILE A 53 -22.13 14.42 -11.61
N ILE A 54 -22.71 15.11 -12.60
CA ILE A 54 -24.16 15.26 -12.75
C ILE A 54 -24.84 13.90 -12.97
N GLU A 55 -24.37 13.11 -13.92
CA GLU A 55 -24.98 11.82 -14.24
C GLU A 55 -24.82 10.80 -13.10
N PRO A 56 -23.62 10.58 -12.50
CA PRO A 56 -23.47 9.73 -11.32
C PRO A 56 -24.40 10.15 -10.18
N MET A 57 -24.52 11.45 -9.91
CA MET A 57 -25.41 11.99 -8.87
C MET A 57 -26.87 11.66 -9.16
N ASN A 58 -27.34 11.83 -10.39
CA ASN A 58 -28.73 11.55 -10.75
C ASN A 58 -29.05 10.04 -10.74
N CYS A 59 -28.08 9.18 -11.00
CA CYS A 59 -28.22 7.73 -10.86
C CYS A 59 -28.55 7.28 -9.42
N LEU A 60 -28.14 8.07 -8.40
CA LEU A 60 -28.45 7.76 -6.99
C LEU A 60 -29.96 7.82 -6.65
N ALA A 61 -30.77 8.50 -7.46
CA ALA A 61 -32.23 8.51 -7.32
C ALA A 61 -32.93 7.51 -8.26
N SER A 62 -32.19 6.79 -9.10
CA SER A 62 -32.74 5.80 -10.02
C SER A 62 -33.14 4.53 -9.26
N ARG A 63 -34.21 3.87 -9.73
CA ARG A 63 -34.60 2.54 -9.25
C ARG A 63 -34.14 1.41 -10.16
N GLU A 64 -33.40 1.75 -11.21
CA GLU A 64 -32.77 0.79 -12.14
C GLU A 64 -31.50 0.20 -11.55
N TYR A 65 -30.84 0.95 -10.64
CA TYR A 65 -29.57 0.56 -10.06
C TYR A 65 -29.73 0.28 -8.55
N ASP A 66 -28.95 -0.69 -8.07
CA ASP A 66 -28.77 -1.00 -6.67
C ASP A 66 -27.57 -0.28 -6.08
N ALA A 67 -26.59 0.08 -6.94
CA ALA A 67 -25.38 0.78 -6.55
C ALA A 67 -24.88 1.75 -7.63
N VAL A 68 -24.18 2.78 -7.17
CA VAL A 68 -23.39 3.71 -7.98
C VAL A 68 -21.94 3.63 -7.52
N ILE A 69 -21.03 3.36 -8.47
CA ILE A 69 -19.58 3.27 -8.22
C ILE A 69 -18.92 4.42 -8.97
N PHE A 70 -18.18 5.28 -8.28
CA PHE A 70 -17.44 6.39 -8.90
C PHE A 70 -15.95 6.28 -8.62
N VAL A 71 -15.18 6.01 -9.66
CA VAL A 71 -13.72 5.96 -9.64
C VAL A 71 -13.16 7.21 -10.28
N GLY A 72 -12.33 7.93 -9.57
CA GLY A 72 -11.72 9.12 -10.13
C GLY A 72 -10.62 9.69 -9.24
N PRO A 73 -9.74 10.52 -9.81
CA PRO A 73 -8.65 11.11 -9.07
C PRO A 73 -9.13 12.05 -7.96
N ALA A 74 -8.23 12.47 -7.11
CA ALA A 74 -8.46 13.60 -6.23
C ALA A 74 -8.80 14.87 -7.03
N ARG A 75 -9.40 15.87 -6.38
CA ARG A 75 -9.71 17.15 -7.01
C ARG A 75 -10.78 17.11 -8.12
N THR A 76 -11.61 16.07 -8.16
CA THR A 76 -12.80 15.97 -9.03
C THR A 76 -14.06 16.58 -8.42
N GLY A 77 -14.06 16.89 -7.13
CA GLY A 77 -15.27 17.34 -6.43
C GLY A 77 -16.22 16.19 -6.03
N LYS A 78 -15.79 14.92 -6.18
CA LYS A 78 -16.61 13.72 -5.91
C LYS A 78 -17.24 13.72 -4.52
N THR A 79 -16.50 14.01 -3.45
CA THR A 79 -17.04 14.01 -2.10
C THR A 79 -18.07 15.13 -1.88
N ILE A 80 -17.83 16.34 -2.45
CA ILE A 80 -18.78 17.46 -2.33
C ILE A 80 -20.06 17.16 -3.12
N GLY A 81 -19.92 16.72 -4.36
CA GLY A 81 -21.05 16.44 -5.24
C GLY A 81 -21.81 15.18 -4.81
N LEU A 82 -21.13 14.04 -4.78
CA LEU A 82 -21.78 12.75 -4.58
C LEU A 82 -22.17 12.50 -3.12
N ILE A 83 -21.30 12.79 -2.15
CA ILE A 83 -21.58 12.49 -0.74
C ILE A 83 -22.40 13.62 -0.10
N ASP A 84 -21.82 14.84 0.00
CA ASP A 84 -22.48 15.96 0.68
C ASP A 84 -23.76 16.38 -0.08
N GLY A 85 -23.73 16.34 -1.43
CA GLY A 85 -24.89 16.64 -2.27
C GLY A 85 -26.01 15.63 -2.05
N TRP A 86 -25.71 14.34 -2.04
CA TRP A 86 -26.71 13.31 -1.78
C TRP A 86 -27.30 13.40 -0.37
N ILE A 87 -26.49 13.69 0.65
CA ILE A 87 -26.98 13.97 2.01
C ILE A 87 -27.96 15.13 2.00
N VAL A 88 -27.64 16.24 1.33
CA VAL A 88 -28.55 17.40 1.25
C VAL A 88 -29.86 17.05 0.52
N TYR A 89 -29.77 16.29 -0.58
CA TYR A 89 -30.95 15.79 -1.28
C TYR A 89 -31.82 14.91 -0.37
N THR A 90 -31.22 13.95 0.31
CA THR A 90 -31.92 13.03 1.21
C THR A 90 -32.65 13.82 2.30
N ILE A 91 -32.02 14.78 2.94
CA ILE A 91 -32.66 15.58 4.01
C ILE A 91 -33.80 16.45 3.48
N VAL A 92 -33.69 17.02 2.27
CA VAL A 92 -34.63 18.03 1.79
C VAL A 92 -35.72 17.45 0.91
N CYS A 93 -35.40 16.47 0.07
CA CYS A 93 -36.25 16.01 -1.02
C CYS A 93 -36.80 14.58 -0.82
N ASP A 94 -35.99 13.67 -0.26
CA ASP A 94 -36.36 12.26 -0.07
C ASP A 94 -35.89 11.75 1.33
N PRO A 95 -36.51 12.25 2.42
CA PRO A 95 -36.12 11.92 3.78
C PRO A 95 -36.07 10.41 4.03
N SER A 96 -34.92 9.94 4.49
CA SER A 96 -34.66 8.52 4.78
C SER A 96 -33.44 8.35 5.64
N ASP A 97 -33.35 7.20 6.31
CA ASP A 97 -32.15 6.84 7.07
C ASP A 97 -30.97 6.57 6.13
N MET A 98 -29.84 7.19 6.48
CA MET A 98 -28.62 7.14 5.68
C MET A 98 -27.40 6.85 6.55
N LEU A 99 -26.54 5.96 6.09
CA LEU A 99 -25.21 5.68 6.66
C LEU A 99 -24.13 6.22 5.73
N VAL A 100 -23.20 7.00 6.27
CA VAL A 100 -21.99 7.43 5.56
C VAL A 100 -20.76 6.86 6.28
N VAL A 101 -19.96 6.07 5.59
CA VAL A 101 -18.78 5.41 6.13
C VAL A 101 -17.51 6.09 5.59
N GLN A 102 -16.73 6.66 6.49
CA GLN A 102 -15.44 7.28 6.23
C GLN A 102 -14.31 6.28 6.51
N MET A 103 -13.11 6.50 5.99
CA MET A 103 -12.00 5.55 6.14
C MET A 103 -11.56 5.28 7.59
N THR A 104 -11.74 6.25 8.50
CA THR A 104 -11.39 6.15 9.93
C THR A 104 -12.34 6.97 10.79
N GLU A 105 -12.35 6.70 12.12
CA GLU A 105 -13.15 7.47 13.09
C GLU A 105 -12.78 8.95 13.08
N ASP A 106 -11.49 9.29 13.04
CA ASP A 106 -11.05 10.69 12.97
C ASP A 106 -11.54 11.39 11.70
N LYS A 107 -11.54 10.71 10.55
CA LYS A 107 -12.08 11.25 9.31
C LYS A 107 -13.60 11.39 9.35
N ALA A 108 -14.32 10.48 9.99
CA ALA A 108 -15.75 10.60 10.24
C ALA A 108 -16.06 11.84 11.08
N ARG A 109 -15.32 12.06 12.17
CA ARG A 109 -15.41 13.26 13.01
C ARG A 109 -15.08 14.53 12.24
N GLU A 110 -14.02 14.52 11.47
CA GLU A 110 -13.60 15.67 10.66
C GLU A 110 -14.65 16.06 9.61
N HIS A 111 -15.16 15.08 8.86
CA HIS A 111 -16.22 15.28 7.86
C HIS A 111 -17.48 15.86 8.50
N SER A 112 -17.94 15.29 9.60
CA SER A 112 -19.11 15.79 10.33
C SER A 112 -18.95 17.23 10.78
N LYS A 113 -17.86 17.56 11.51
CA LYS A 113 -17.67 18.84 12.16
C LYS A 113 -17.20 19.96 11.23
N LYS A 114 -16.19 19.66 10.41
CA LYS A 114 -15.57 20.70 9.56
C LYS A 114 -16.34 20.93 8.27
N ARG A 115 -17.12 19.96 7.80
CA ARG A 115 -17.75 19.99 6.50
C ARG A 115 -19.27 20.00 6.59
N LEU A 116 -19.91 18.92 7.06
CA LEU A 116 -21.36 18.81 7.10
C LEU A 116 -22.03 19.86 7.99
N ASP A 117 -21.53 20.11 9.22
CA ASP A 117 -22.08 21.12 10.10
C ASP A 117 -22.02 22.53 9.49
N ARG A 118 -21.00 22.83 8.67
CA ARG A 118 -20.91 24.10 7.96
C ARG A 118 -21.89 24.18 6.79
N THR A 119 -21.97 23.11 5.99
CA THR A 119 -22.91 22.99 4.87
C THR A 119 -24.36 23.10 5.37
N PHE A 120 -24.70 22.43 6.46
CA PHE A 120 -26.05 22.46 7.05
C PHE A 120 -26.42 23.86 7.54
N ARG A 121 -25.49 24.54 8.21
CA ARG A 121 -25.71 25.94 8.66
C ARG A 121 -25.87 26.94 7.50
N SER A 122 -25.12 26.75 6.43
CA SER A 122 -25.15 27.62 5.26
C SER A 122 -26.33 27.37 4.34
N SER A 123 -26.89 26.14 4.35
CA SER A 123 -27.99 25.72 3.46
C SER A 123 -29.33 25.89 4.16
N ALA A 124 -30.05 26.96 3.85
CA ALA A 124 -31.29 27.34 4.54
C ALA A 124 -32.36 26.24 4.52
N ALA A 125 -32.47 25.45 3.44
CA ALA A 125 -33.40 24.35 3.32
C ALA A 125 -33.08 23.20 4.32
N VAL A 126 -31.81 22.87 4.46
CA VAL A 126 -31.32 21.86 5.44
C VAL A 126 -31.52 22.37 6.87
N LYS A 127 -31.14 23.64 7.14
CA LYS A 127 -31.30 24.26 8.46
C LYS A 127 -32.74 24.17 8.96
N LYS A 128 -33.73 24.32 8.10
CA LYS A 128 -35.17 24.18 8.45
C LYS A 128 -35.54 22.76 8.84
N ARG A 129 -34.84 21.75 8.37
CA ARG A 129 -35.08 20.33 8.67
C ARG A 129 -34.32 19.84 9.91
N MET A 130 -33.33 20.58 10.39
CA MET A 130 -32.59 20.23 11.61
C MET A 130 -33.50 20.17 12.81
N SER A 131 -33.33 19.15 13.64
CA SER A 131 -34.04 19.05 14.92
C SER A 131 -33.65 20.23 15.85
N PRO A 132 -34.58 20.82 16.60
CA PRO A 132 -34.26 21.86 17.57
C PRO A 132 -33.60 21.32 18.85
N ARG A 133 -33.60 20.01 19.06
CA ARG A 133 -33.03 19.37 20.25
C ARG A 133 -31.53 19.28 20.12
N ARG A 134 -30.80 19.73 21.15
CA ARG A 134 -29.32 19.77 21.15
C ARG A 134 -28.71 18.37 21.00
N ASN A 135 -29.32 17.36 21.59
CA ASN A 135 -28.81 15.98 21.58
C ASN A 135 -28.98 15.25 20.23
N ASP A 136 -29.88 15.76 19.36
CA ASP A 136 -30.18 15.18 18.05
C ASP A 136 -29.12 15.51 16.99
N ASN A 137 -28.11 16.32 17.31
CA ASN A 137 -27.03 16.71 16.41
C ASN A 137 -25.67 16.53 17.09
N ASN A 138 -25.22 15.31 17.24
CA ASN A 138 -23.89 15.01 17.73
C ASN A 138 -22.87 14.77 16.59
N VAL A 139 -21.69 14.25 16.91
CA VAL A 139 -20.61 14.07 15.93
C VAL A 139 -20.94 13.00 14.89
N HIS A 140 -21.48 11.88 15.35
CA HIS A 140 -21.70 10.69 14.52
C HIS A 140 -23.16 10.48 14.14
N ASP A 141 -24.07 11.07 14.89
CA ASP A 141 -25.51 10.82 14.76
C ASP A 141 -26.25 12.15 14.62
N LYS A 142 -27.07 12.27 13.58
CA LYS A 142 -27.89 13.46 13.32
C LYS A 142 -29.33 13.05 13.01
N THR A 143 -30.27 13.50 13.81
CA THR A 143 -31.68 13.27 13.61
C THR A 143 -32.35 14.54 13.09
N PHE A 144 -33.29 14.40 12.15
CA PHE A 144 -34.01 15.50 11.54
C PHE A 144 -35.45 15.58 12.08
N ARG A 145 -36.16 16.67 11.76
CA ARG A 145 -37.52 16.92 12.26
C ARG A 145 -38.56 15.90 11.84
N ASP A 146 -38.34 15.29 10.66
CA ASP A 146 -39.20 14.23 10.10
C ASP A 146 -38.91 12.84 10.68
N GLY A 147 -37.95 12.75 11.59
CA GLY A 147 -37.52 11.51 12.20
C GLY A 147 -36.44 10.76 11.46
N SER A 148 -36.07 11.20 10.23
CA SER A 148 -34.98 10.59 9.49
C SER A 148 -33.62 10.76 10.19
N PHE A 149 -32.71 9.83 9.96
CA PHE A 149 -31.47 9.68 10.68
C PHE A 149 -30.27 9.60 9.75
N LEU A 150 -29.22 10.36 10.06
CA LEU A 150 -27.93 10.29 9.38
C LEU A 150 -26.86 9.81 10.36
N LYS A 151 -26.30 8.64 10.10
CA LYS A 151 -25.13 8.09 10.79
C LYS A 151 -23.86 8.32 10.00
N ILE A 152 -22.80 8.76 10.70
CA ILE A 152 -21.48 8.94 10.13
C ILE A 152 -20.51 8.02 10.88
N GLY A 153 -20.04 6.97 10.21
CA GLY A 153 -19.25 5.91 10.81
C GLY A 153 -17.93 5.64 10.09
N TRP A 154 -17.30 4.53 10.44
CA TRP A 154 -16.06 4.01 9.86
C TRP A 154 -16.16 2.49 9.69
N PRO A 155 -15.25 1.83 8.94
CA PRO A 155 -15.31 0.41 8.67
C PRO A 155 -15.17 -0.41 9.96
N SER A 156 -16.26 -0.89 10.48
CA SER A 156 -16.34 -1.84 11.60
C SER A 156 -17.64 -2.63 11.52
N VAL A 157 -17.65 -3.87 11.99
CA VAL A 157 -18.84 -4.73 12.00
C VAL A 157 -19.97 -4.08 12.76
N ASN A 158 -19.70 -3.48 13.92
CA ASN A 158 -20.72 -2.82 14.74
C ASN A 158 -21.48 -1.70 14.00
N ILE A 159 -20.83 -1.00 13.09
CA ILE A 159 -21.45 0.09 12.32
C ILE A 159 -22.12 -0.45 11.06
N MET A 160 -21.49 -1.41 10.39
CA MET A 160 -21.92 -1.86 9.07
C MET A 160 -22.85 -3.08 9.08
N SER A 161 -23.04 -3.75 10.23
CA SER A 161 -23.86 -4.98 10.33
C SER A 161 -25.08 -4.85 11.22
N SER A 162 -25.22 -3.77 12.01
CA SER A 162 -26.22 -3.70 13.11
C SER A 162 -27.58 -3.14 12.73
N SER A 163 -27.71 -2.39 11.64
CA SER A 163 -28.96 -1.67 11.30
C SER A 163 -29.19 -1.60 9.80
N ASP A 164 -30.44 -1.53 9.38
CA ASP A 164 -30.80 -1.30 7.98
C ASP A 164 -30.84 0.19 7.68
N TYR A 165 -30.33 0.56 6.51
CA TYR A 165 -30.34 1.92 5.98
C TYR A 165 -30.83 1.89 4.54
N ARG A 166 -31.71 2.82 4.18
CA ARG A 166 -32.12 2.94 2.78
C ARG A 166 -30.97 3.39 1.89
N PHE A 167 -30.12 4.25 2.41
CA PHE A 167 -28.98 4.80 1.68
C PHE A 167 -27.67 4.56 2.44
N VAL A 168 -26.67 4.01 1.74
CA VAL A 168 -25.33 3.81 2.30
C VAL A 168 -24.29 4.42 1.36
N ALA A 169 -23.40 5.25 1.88
CA ALA A 169 -22.32 5.85 1.14
C ALA A 169 -20.97 5.45 1.74
N LEU A 170 -20.09 4.87 0.92
CA LEU A 170 -18.71 4.50 1.27
C LEU A 170 -17.75 5.46 0.55
N THR A 171 -17.00 6.24 1.30
CA THR A 171 -16.08 7.25 0.73
C THR A 171 -14.63 6.86 1.00
N ASP A 172 -13.75 7.09 0.01
CA ASP A 172 -12.36 6.65 0.01
C ASP A 172 -12.22 5.12 0.21
N TYR A 173 -13.05 4.36 -0.49
CA TYR A 173 -13.25 2.92 -0.32
C TYR A 173 -11.95 2.10 -0.37
N ASP A 174 -11.01 2.43 -1.27
CA ASP A 174 -9.75 1.68 -1.37
C ASP A 174 -8.82 1.87 -0.16
N ARG A 175 -9.18 2.75 0.78
CA ARG A 175 -8.51 2.90 2.09
C ARG A 175 -9.14 2.03 3.18
N PHE A 176 -10.26 1.37 2.92
CA PHE A 176 -10.87 0.43 3.86
C PHE A 176 -10.02 -0.84 3.98
N PRO A 177 -10.12 -1.57 5.11
CA PRO A 177 -9.65 -2.95 5.17
C PRO A 177 -10.29 -3.80 4.07
N GLU A 178 -9.54 -4.71 3.45
CA GLU A 178 -10.09 -5.62 2.43
C GLU A 178 -11.16 -6.55 3.01
N ASN A 179 -10.99 -6.91 4.27
CA ASN A 179 -11.95 -7.70 5.03
C ASN A 179 -12.17 -7.01 6.38
N ILE A 180 -13.41 -6.68 6.68
CA ILE A 180 -13.81 -6.01 7.92
C ILE A 180 -14.16 -7.08 8.96
N ASP A 181 -13.28 -7.23 9.95
CA ASP A 181 -13.43 -8.15 11.09
C ASP A 181 -13.83 -9.59 10.66
N SER A 182 -13.33 -10.06 9.51
CA SER A 182 -13.61 -11.38 8.92
C SER A 182 -15.06 -11.62 8.42
N GLU A 183 -15.89 -10.58 8.31
CA GLU A 183 -17.27 -10.69 7.80
C GLU A 183 -17.43 -10.33 6.31
N GLY A 184 -16.34 -9.90 5.65
CA GLY A 184 -16.33 -9.58 4.23
C GLY A 184 -15.89 -8.16 3.91
N ASP A 185 -15.95 -7.82 2.62
CA ASP A 185 -15.59 -6.49 2.14
C ASP A 185 -16.67 -5.44 2.47
N GLY A 186 -16.26 -4.17 2.51
CA GLY A 186 -17.15 -3.06 2.88
C GLY A 186 -18.35 -2.89 1.96
N PHE A 187 -18.23 -3.18 0.66
CA PHE A 187 -19.34 -3.08 -0.28
C PHE A 187 -20.38 -4.18 -0.04
N SER A 188 -19.95 -5.40 0.20
CA SER A 188 -20.83 -6.53 0.51
C SER A 188 -21.61 -6.31 1.78
N LEU A 189 -20.98 -5.77 2.83
CA LEU A 189 -21.66 -5.41 4.08
C LEU A 189 -22.65 -4.27 3.88
N ALA A 190 -22.28 -3.21 3.18
CA ALA A 190 -23.14 -2.07 2.88
C ALA A 190 -24.37 -2.46 2.06
N SER A 191 -24.19 -3.27 1.00
CA SER A 191 -25.29 -3.71 0.14
C SER A 191 -26.34 -4.53 0.87
N LYS A 192 -25.93 -5.34 1.87
CA LYS A 192 -26.88 -6.06 2.74
C LYS A 192 -27.79 -5.12 3.54
N ARG A 193 -27.31 -3.91 3.90
CA ARG A 193 -28.09 -2.92 4.68
C ARG A 193 -29.20 -2.28 3.87
N THR A 194 -29.03 -2.20 2.55
CA THR A 194 -30.02 -1.59 1.64
C THR A 194 -31.06 -2.59 1.13
N THR A 195 -30.85 -3.90 1.32
CA THR A 195 -31.65 -4.98 0.71
C THR A 195 -33.13 -4.95 1.14
N THR A 196 -33.43 -4.60 2.39
CA THR A 196 -34.81 -4.50 2.90
C THR A 196 -35.66 -3.44 2.20
N PHE A 197 -35.01 -2.46 1.56
CA PHE A 197 -35.68 -1.40 0.80
C PHE A 197 -35.88 -1.73 -0.67
N MET A 198 -35.46 -2.94 -1.11
CA MET A 198 -35.59 -3.41 -2.51
C MET A 198 -35.04 -2.38 -3.51
N SER A 199 -35.78 -2.05 -4.57
CA SER A 199 -35.38 -1.07 -5.59
C SER A 199 -35.30 0.39 -5.09
N ALA A 200 -35.70 0.67 -3.85
CA ALA A 200 -35.58 1.99 -3.23
C ALA A 200 -34.30 2.14 -2.41
N GLY A 201 -33.61 1.04 -2.13
CA GLY A 201 -32.28 1.05 -1.51
C GLY A 201 -31.20 1.47 -2.49
N MET A 202 -30.14 2.16 -2.04
CA MET A 202 -29.04 2.58 -2.86
C MET A 202 -27.73 2.57 -2.10
N THR A 203 -26.68 2.01 -2.73
CA THR A 203 -25.31 2.05 -2.20
C THR A 203 -24.42 2.89 -3.12
N LEU A 204 -23.78 3.92 -2.57
CA LEU A 204 -22.76 4.71 -3.26
C LEU A 204 -21.37 4.29 -2.79
N VAL A 205 -20.45 4.07 -3.72
CA VAL A 205 -19.03 3.87 -3.43
C VAL A 205 -18.20 4.85 -4.25
N GLU A 206 -17.34 5.63 -3.60
CA GLU A 206 -16.39 6.49 -4.30
C GLU A 206 -14.98 6.33 -3.76
N SER A 207 -14.00 6.36 -4.64
CA SER A 207 -12.58 6.36 -4.30
C SER A 207 -11.71 6.81 -5.47
N SER A 208 -10.48 7.22 -5.16
CA SER A 208 -9.38 7.08 -6.12
C SER A 208 -8.87 5.65 -6.06
N PRO A 209 -8.37 5.06 -7.17
CA PRO A 209 -7.76 3.74 -7.14
C PRO A 209 -6.61 3.71 -6.13
N GLY A 210 -6.61 2.76 -5.24
CA GLY A 210 -5.60 2.62 -4.19
C GLY A 210 -5.06 1.20 -4.06
N ARG A 211 -5.56 0.29 -4.92
CA ARG A 211 -5.14 -1.11 -4.97
C ARG A 211 -4.29 -1.35 -6.20
N ASP A 212 -3.23 -2.13 -6.02
CA ASP A 212 -2.31 -2.48 -7.10
C ASP A 212 -2.98 -3.39 -8.14
N ILE A 213 -2.44 -3.36 -9.35
CA ILE A 213 -2.84 -4.30 -10.40
C ILE A 213 -2.36 -5.70 -10.01
N CYS A 214 -3.28 -6.67 -9.98
CA CYS A 214 -3.02 -8.05 -9.55
C CYS A 214 -2.38 -8.93 -10.63
N ASP A 215 -2.61 -8.61 -11.91
CA ASP A 215 -2.12 -9.40 -13.05
C ASP A 215 -1.29 -8.53 -14.00
N SER A 216 0.01 -8.71 -13.99
CA SER A 216 0.94 -7.99 -14.88
C SER A 216 0.79 -8.37 -16.36
N LYS A 217 0.20 -9.52 -16.64
CA LYS A 217 -0.06 -10.01 -18.01
C LYS A 217 -1.42 -9.61 -18.53
N TRP A 218 -2.23 -8.94 -17.70
CA TRP A 218 -3.55 -8.49 -18.12
C TRP A 218 -3.50 -7.63 -19.39
N ARG A 219 -4.42 -7.88 -20.31
CA ARG A 219 -4.61 -7.07 -21.52
C ARG A 219 -6.04 -6.63 -21.60
N ARG A 220 -6.24 -5.35 -21.88
CA ARG A 220 -7.55 -4.72 -22.01
C ARG A 220 -8.33 -5.36 -23.18
N LYS A 221 -9.54 -5.85 -22.89
CA LYS A 221 -10.45 -6.41 -23.91
C LYS A 221 -11.36 -5.34 -24.49
N SER A 222 -11.64 -4.28 -23.76
CA SER A 222 -12.40 -3.13 -24.22
C SER A 222 -11.80 -1.82 -23.67
N PRO A 223 -12.00 -0.66 -24.33
CA PRO A 223 -11.55 0.64 -23.83
C PRO A 223 -12.15 1.03 -22.46
N HIS A 224 -13.20 0.34 -22.04
CA HIS A 224 -13.91 0.57 -20.79
C HIS A 224 -13.48 -0.34 -19.65
N GLU A 225 -12.79 -1.44 -19.94
CA GLU A 225 -12.39 -2.42 -18.93
C GLU A 225 -11.24 -1.89 -18.09
N ALA A 226 -11.36 -2.01 -16.76
CA ALA A 226 -10.28 -1.70 -15.82
C ALA A 226 -9.39 -2.94 -15.59
N PRO A 227 -8.08 -2.74 -15.28
CA PRO A 227 -7.22 -3.83 -14.88
C PRO A 227 -7.75 -4.60 -13.66
N ALA A 228 -7.36 -5.85 -13.54
CA ALA A 228 -7.72 -6.68 -12.39
C ALA A 228 -7.08 -6.11 -11.11
N THR A 229 -7.91 -5.68 -10.16
CA THR A 229 -7.53 -5.20 -8.84
C THR A 229 -8.51 -5.72 -7.79
N THR A 230 -8.22 -5.57 -6.50
CA THR A 230 -9.14 -5.97 -5.41
C THR A 230 -9.99 -4.77 -5.02
N GLY A 231 -9.93 -3.64 -5.20
CA GLY A 231 -10.69 -2.52 -4.64
C GLY A 231 -11.83 -2.02 -5.53
N ILE A 232 -11.97 -0.72 -5.58
CA ILE A 232 -13.09 -0.04 -6.26
C ILE A 232 -13.14 -0.36 -7.77
N LEU A 233 -12.00 -0.59 -8.43
CA LEU A 233 -11.97 -0.96 -9.84
C LEU A 233 -12.57 -2.35 -10.08
N SER A 234 -12.49 -3.28 -9.11
CA SER A 234 -13.21 -4.55 -9.21
C SER A 234 -14.72 -4.34 -9.18
N LEU A 235 -15.20 -3.41 -8.34
CA LEU A 235 -16.62 -3.02 -8.31
C LEU A 235 -17.04 -2.33 -9.60
N TYR A 236 -16.20 -1.43 -10.14
CA TYR A 236 -16.41 -0.80 -11.44
C TYR A 236 -16.58 -1.84 -12.54
N ASN A 237 -15.74 -2.86 -12.60
CA ASN A 237 -15.81 -3.92 -13.60
C ASN A 237 -17.09 -4.79 -13.51
N ARG A 238 -17.76 -4.84 -12.35
CA ARG A 238 -19.09 -5.50 -12.19
C ARG A 238 -20.23 -4.67 -12.75
N GLY A 239 -20.03 -3.34 -12.88
CA GLY A 239 -21.02 -2.38 -13.37
C GLY A 239 -21.11 -2.28 -14.88
N ASP A 240 -21.78 -1.24 -15.35
CA ASP A 240 -21.98 -0.93 -16.76
C ASP A 240 -20.77 -0.22 -17.40
N ARG A 241 -19.69 0.00 -16.65
CA ARG A 241 -18.36 0.44 -17.08
C ARG A 241 -18.39 1.70 -17.92
N ARG A 242 -18.85 2.84 -17.35
CA ARG A 242 -18.87 4.12 -18.05
C ARG A 242 -17.50 4.79 -18.00
N ARG A 243 -17.10 5.36 -19.16
CA ARG A 243 -15.90 6.19 -19.31
C ARG A 243 -16.31 7.58 -19.76
N TRP A 244 -15.54 8.61 -19.35
CA TRP A 244 -15.76 9.99 -19.69
C TRP A 244 -15.11 10.31 -21.04
N TYR A 245 -15.87 10.88 -21.99
CA TYR A 245 -15.42 11.22 -23.33
C TYR A 245 -15.55 12.70 -23.60
N TRP A 246 -14.58 13.27 -24.31
CA TRP A 246 -14.58 14.62 -24.81
C TRP A 246 -14.67 14.66 -26.35
N PRO A 247 -15.42 15.63 -26.94
CA PRO A 247 -15.33 15.89 -28.38
C PRO A 247 -14.01 16.60 -28.68
N CYS A 248 -13.26 16.14 -29.68
CA CYS A 248 -12.06 16.83 -30.14
C CYS A 248 -12.41 18.19 -30.77
N PRO A 249 -11.77 19.30 -30.38
CA PRO A 249 -12.05 20.62 -30.94
C PRO A 249 -11.62 20.77 -32.42
N HIS A 250 -10.82 19.84 -32.95
CA HIS A 250 -10.30 19.86 -34.32
C HIS A 250 -11.10 18.97 -35.28
N CYS A 251 -11.36 17.72 -34.91
CA CYS A 251 -12.01 16.76 -35.79
C CYS A 251 -13.44 16.37 -35.37
N GLY A 252 -13.88 16.75 -34.16
CA GLY A 252 -15.19 16.40 -33.62
C GLY A 252 -15.33 14.96 -33.10
N GLU A 253 -14.33 14.08 -33.32
CA GLU A 253 -14.36 12.72 -32.79
C GLU A 253 -14.24 12.71 -31.27
N TYR A 254 -14.95 11.81 -30.59
CA TYR A 254 -14.92 11.69 -29.14
C TYR A 254 -13.80 10.76 -28.70
N PHE A 255 -13.09 11.16 -27.66
CA PHE A 255 -11.98 10.40 -27.07
C PHE A 255 -11.96 10.49 -25.53
N GLN A 256 -11.31 9.54 -24.87
CA GLN A 256 -11.10 9.58 -23.43
C GLN A 256 -9.90 10.47 -23.11
N PRO A 257 -10.05 11.50 -22.24
CA PRO A 257 -8.92 12.30 -21.77
C PRO A 257 -8.08 11.48 -20.76
N ALA A 258 -7.20 10.66 -21.27
CA ALA A 258 -6.40 9.69 -20.52
C ALA A 258 -4.92 10.11 -20.38
N MET A 259 -4.19 9.43 -19.50
CA MET A 259 -2.78 9.69 -19.25
C MET A 259 -1.92 9.52 -20.52
N ASP A 260 -2.21 8.51 -21.31
CA ASP A 260 -1.48 8.17 -22.54
C ASP A 260 -1.64 9.21 -23.65
N ALA A 261 -2.69 10.02 -23.61
CA ALA A 261 -2.87 11.16 -24.51
C ALA A 261 -2.10 12.42 -24.09
N MET A 262 -1.55 12.45 -22.86
CA MET A 262 -0.79 13.59 -22.34
C MET A 262 0.66 13.54 -22.82
N THR A 263 1.13 14.62 -23.44
CA THR A 263 2.47 14.69 -24.04
C THR A 263 3.07 16.11 -23.94
N GLY A 264 4.22 16.34 -24.60
CA GLY A 264 4.91 17.64 -24.64
C GLY A 264 5.90 17.88 -23.49
N TYR A 265 5.90 17.04 -22.46
CA TYR A 265 6.70 17.24 -21.24
C TYR A 265 7.94 16.34 -21.11
N ARG A 266 8.11 15.33 -21.94
CA ARG A 266 9.19 14.33 -21.80
C ARG A 266 10.57 14.80 -22.31
N ASN A 267 10.63 15.88 -23.10
CA ASN A 267 11.87 16.37 -23.73
C ASN A 267 12.58 17.47 -22.92
N GLU A 268 11.99 17.95 -21.84
CA GLU A 268 12.55 18.99 -20.98
C GLU A 268 13.00 18.37 -19.65
N PRO A 269 14.27 18.48 -19.26
CA PRO A 269 14.79 17.89 -18.04
C PRO A 269 14.32 18.60 -16.75
N ASP A 270 13.99 19.87 -16.82
CA ASP A 270 13.46 20.61 -15.66
C ASP A 270 11.96 20.33 -15.49
N PRO A 271 11.53 19.69 -14.36
CA PRO A 271 10.14 19.31 -14.15
C PRO A 271 9.15 20.46 -14.21
N PHE A 272 9.56 21.68 -13.81
CA PHE A 272 8.68 22.83 -13.81
C PHE A 272 8.40 23.29 -15.25
N LYS A 273 9.46 23.50 -16.05
CA LYS A 273 9.31 23.88 -17.47
C LYS A 273 8.60 22.81 -18.28
N ALA A 274 8.96 21.52 -18.04
CA ALA A 274 8.29 20.38 -18.65
C ALA A 274 6.79 20.37 -18.39
N SER A 275 6.39 20.66 -17.15
CA SER A 275 4.98 20.69 -16.77
C SER A 275 4.17 21.79 -17.46
N GLU A 276 4.78 22.95 -17.72
CA GLU A 276 4.15 24.05 -18.45
C GLU A 276 3.98 23.76 -19.95
N ALA A 277 4.83 22.89 -20.51
CA ALA A 277 4.76 22.45 -21.91
C ALA A 277 3.74 21.35 -22.17
N ALA A 278 3.07 20.82 -21.15
CA ALA A 278 2.15 19.70 -21.26
C ALA A 278 0.85 20.04 -22.03
N TYR A 279 0.48 19.18 -22.97
CA TYR A 279 -0.77 19.25 -23.72
C TYR A 279 -1.31 17.84 -24.01
N LEU A 280 -2.56 17.74 -24.46
CA LEU A 280 -3.14 16.49 -24.93
C LEU A 280 -3.07 16.40 -26.47
N LEU A 281 -2.85 15.19 -26.97
CA LEU A 281 -3.03 14.87 -28.38
C LEU A 281 -4.34 14.13 -28.60
N CYS A 282 -5.12 14.55 -29.59
CA CYS A 282 -6.26 13.77 -30.03
C CYS A 282 -5.79 12.45 -30.66
N PRO A 283 -6.27 11.28 -30.20
CA PRO A 283 -5.85 9.99 -30.76
C PRO A 283 -6.33 9.77 -32.22
N HIS A 284 -7.29 10.57 -32.70
CA HIS A 284 -7.87 10.42 -34.05
C HIS A 284 -7.18 11.30 -35.08
N CYS A 285 -6.85 12.55 -34.73
CA CYS A 285 -6.32 13.52 -35.73
C CYS A 285 -4.97 14.09 -35.33
N SER A 286 -4.40 13.69 -34.19
CA SER A 286 -3.16 14.24 -33.61
C SER A 286 -3.18 15.76 -33.37
N GLY A 287 -4.37 16.37 -33.34
CA GLY A 287 -4.54 17.78 -33.02
C GLY A 287 -4.16 18.08 -31.60
N ILE A 288 -3.40 19.17 -31.39
CA ILE A 288 -2.93 19.63 -30.07
C ILE A 288 -4.09 20.30 -29.33
N ILE A 289 -4.35 19.85 -28.11
CA ILE A 289 -5.37 20.40 -27.22
C ILE A 289 -4.66 21.00 -26.02
N THR A 290 -4.83 22.30 -25.81
CA THR A 290 -4.19 23.03 -24.69
C THR A 290 -5.05 23.03 -23.43
N ALA A 291 -4.44 23.33 -22.27
CA ALA A 291 -5.08 23.28 -20.98
C ALA A 291 -6.28 24.25 -20.84
N GLU A 292 -6.30 25.35 -21.57
CA GLU A 292 -7.39 26.35 -21.57
C GLU A 292 -8.71 25.75 -22.04
N LYS A 293 -8.66 24.75 -22.94
CA LYS A 293 -9.84 24.08 -23.49
C LYS A 293 -10.52 23.12 -22.50
N LYS A 294 -9.85 22.75 -21.41
CA LYS A 294 -10.32 21.76 -20.44
C LYS A 294 -11.73 22.03 -19.93
N ARG A 295 -12.06 23.30 -19.57
CA ARG A 295 -13.38 23.64 -19.06
C ARG A 295 -14.47 23.46 -20.11
N GLU A 296 -14.21 23.93 -21.32
CA GLU A 296 -15.12 23.79 -22.49
C GLU A 296 -15.35 22.32 -22.80
N LEU A 297 -14.29 21.50 -22.87
CA LEU A 297 -14.36 20.07 -23.15
C LEU A 297 -15.08 19.28 -22.04
N ASN A 298 -14.88 19.64 -20.77
CA ASN A 298 -15.66 19.06 -19.70
C ASN A 298 -17.15 19.39 -19.80
N SER A 299 -17.51 20.63 -20.22
CA SER A 299 -18.91 21.02 -20.40
C SER A 299 -19.59 20.29 -21.55
N ALA A 300 -18.82 19.92 -22.58
CA ALA A 300 -19.29 19.14 -23.74
C ALA A 300 -19.09 17.61 -23.57
N GLY A 301 -18.50 17.19 -22.46
CA GLY A 301 -18.20 15.78 -22.20
C GLY A 301 -19.44 14.94 -21.93
N VAL A 302 -19.32 13.64 -22.21
CA VAL A 302 -20.40 12.67 -22.03
C VAL A 302 -19.88 11.37 -21.42
N TRP A 303 -20.72 10.70 -20.63
CA TRP A 303 -20.47 9.34 -20.16
C TRP A 303 -21.00 8.33 -21.20
N LEU A 304 -20.16 7.40 -21.62
CA LEU A 304 -20.58 6.27 -22.44
C LEU A 304 -20.45 4.98 -21.65
N ARG A 305 -21.46 4.12 -21.73
CA ARG A 305 -21.42 2.74 -21.20
C ARG A 305 -20.59 1.85 -22.13
N GLU A 306 -20.04 0.78 -21.60
CA GLU A 306 -19.40 -0.23 -22.45
C GLU A 306 -20.38 -0.75 -23.50
N GLY A 307 -19.91 -0.85 -24.74
CA GLY A 307 -20.73 -1.22 -25.91
C GLY A 307 -21.42 -0.06 -26.63
N GLN A 308 -21.42 1.14 -26.05
CA GLN A 308 -21.89 2.36 -26.74
C GLN A 308 -20.74 3.04 -27.49
N VAL A 309 -21.09 3.67 -28.59
CA VAL A 309 -20.23 4.56 -29.39
C VAL A 309 -20.96 5.87 -29.63
N ILE A 310 -20.22 6.94 -29.85
CA ILE A 310 -20.76 8.28 -30.13
C ILE A 310 -20.13 8.81 -31.41
N ASP A 311 -20.95 9.39 -32.28
CA ASP A 311 -20.50 10.02 -33.52
C ASP A 311 -20.08 11.49 -33.30
N ARG A 312 -19.55 12.14 -34.35
CA ARG A 312 -19.13 13.56 -34.34
C ARG A 312 -20.29 14.53 -34.07
N ASN A 313 -21.53 14.10 -34.29
CA ASN A 313 -22.73 14.92 -34.06
C ASN A 313 -23.29 14.73 -32.65
N GLY A 314 -22.66 13.88 -31.81
CA GLY A 314 -23.11 13.59 -30.45
C GLY A 314 -24.22 12.52 -30.39
N ASN A 315 -24.49 11.78 -31.46
CA ASN A 315 -25.49 10.71 -31.43
C ASN A 315 -24.86 9.45 -30.85
N VAL A 316 -25.48 8.92 -29.79
CA VAL A 316 -25.04 7.68 -29.13
C VAL A 316 -25.75 6.49 -29.74
N SER A 317 -25.01 5.45 -30.09
CA SER A 317 -25.49 4.19 -30.67
C SER A 317 -24.81 2.99 -30.01
N GLY A 318 -25.19 1.77 -30.40
CA GLY A 318 -24.66 0.52 -29.86
C GLY A 318 -25.43 0.00 -28.63
N GLU A 319 -25.22 -1.27 -28.32
CA GLU A 319 -25.88 -1.96 -27.19
C GLU A 319 -25.11 -1.77 -25.89
N PRO A 320 -25.67 -1.03 -24.93
CA PRO A 320 -24.97 -0.79 -23.65
C PRO A 320 -24.90 -2.06 -22.82
N ARG A 321 -23.78 -2.26 -22.15
CA ARG A 321 -23.61 -3.30 -21.12
C ARG A 321 -24.69 -3.14 -20.06
N ARG A 322 -25.46 -4.19 -19.80
CA ARG A 322 -26.52 -4.21 -18.79
C ARG A 322 -25.94 -4.56 -17.42
N SER A 323 -26.25 -3.78 -16.41
CA SER A 323 -25.88 -4.02 -15.02
C SER A 323 -26.85 -3.27 -14.10
N ARG A 324 -27.03 -3.80 -12.88
CA ARG A 324 -27.72 -3.09 -11.80
C ARG A 324 -26.79 -2.15 -11.02
N ILE A 325 -25.54 -2.05 -11.44
CA ILE A 325 -24.53 -1.14 -10.89
C ILE A 325 -24.19 -0.12 -11.98
N ALA A 326 -24.48 1.15 -11.73
CA ALA A 326 -23.97 2.25 -12.55
C ALA A 326 -22.53 2.55 -12.12
N SER A 327 -21.55 2.31 -12.99
CA SER A 327 -20.14 2.47 -12.64
C SER A 327 -19.43 3.44 -13.56
N PHE A 328 -18.70 4.39 -12.99
CA PHE A 328 -18.08 5.52 -13.63
C PHE A 328 -16.59 5.55 -13.34
N TRP A 329 -15.75 5.78 -14.35
CA TRP A 329 -14.31 5.94 -14.19
C TRP A 329 -13.76 7.03 -15.10
N MET A 330 -13.05 7.98 -14.49
CA MET A 330 -12.36 9.08 -15.18
C MET A 330 -10.93 9.24 -14.70
N GLU A 331 -10.09 9.85 -15.52
CA GLU A 331 -8.67 10.05 -15.26
C GLU A 331 -8.32 11.53 -14.99
N GLY A 332 -7.08 11.77 -14.51
CA GLY A 332 -6.57 13.07 -14.07
C GLY A 332 -6.75 14.25 -15.02
N PRO A 333 -6.55 14.10 -16.34
CA PRO A 333 -6.70 15.22 -17.27
C PRO A 333 -8.06 15.90 -17.22
N ALA A 334 -9.15 15.16 -16.90
CA ALA A 334 -10.49 15.72 -16.78
C ALA A 334 -10.79 16.33 -15.39
N ALA A 335 -10.00 16.10 -14.35
CA ALA A 335 -10.27 16.58 -12.99
C ALA A 335 -10.27 18.11 -12.91
N ALA A 336 -11.41 18.72 -12.55
CA ALA A 336 -11.65 20.15 -12.68
C ALA A 336 -10.74 21.03 -11.79
N TYR A 337 -10.41 20.57 -10.58
CA TYR A 337 -9.66 21.36 -9.59
C TYR A 337 -8.16 21.06 -9.57
N GLN A 338 -7.63 20.47 -10.65
CA GLN A 338 -6.20 20.20 -10.83
C GLN A 338 -5.79 20.66 -12.23
N THR A 339 -4.74 21.47 -12.36
CA THR A 339 -4.20 21.88 -13.67
C THR A 339 -3.35 20.76 -14.26
N TRP A 340 -3.17 20.75 -15.60
CA TRP A 340 -2.28 19.78 -16.24
C TRP A 340 -0.83 19.98 -15.83
N ALA A 341 -0.39 21.23 -15.66
CA ALA A 341 0.95 21.53 -15.13
C ALA A 341 1.14 20.93 -13.75
N GLN A 342 0.19 21.10 -12.81
CA GLN A 342 0.28 20.47 -11.48
C GLN A 342 0.32 18.94 -11.55
N LEU A 343 -0.46 18.34 -12.46
CA LEU A 343 -0.54 16.89 -12.64
C LEU A 343 0.79 16.33 -13.14
N VAL A 344 1.36 16.95 -14.18
CA VAL A 344 2.64 16.55 -14.80
C VAL A 344 3.81 16.83 -13.88
N TYR A 345 3.84 18.00 -13.22
CA TYR A 345 4.91 18.33 -12.26
C TYR A 345 5.03 17.30 -11.16
N LYS A 346 3.91 16.88 -10.56
CA LYS A 346 3.90 15.84 -9.53
C LYS A 346 4.41 14.51 -10.07
N LEU A 347 4.02 14.13 -11.29
CA LEU A 347 4.49 12.89 -11.92
C LEU A 347 6.00 12.91 -12.09
N LEU A 348 6.54 13.96 -12.72
CA LEU A 348 7.97 14.07 -13.00
C LEU A 348 8.80 14.12 -11.70
N THR A 349 8.32 14.85 -10.70
CA THR A 349 9.00 14.89 -9.38
C THR A 349 9.00 13.51 -8.71
N ALA A 350 7.90 12.77 -8.81
CA ALA A 350 7.81 11.43 -8.24
C ALA A 350 8.67 10.42 -9.02
N GLU A 351 8.77 10.55 -10.34
CA GLU A 351 9.68 9.75 -11.18
C GLU A 351 11.15 10.02 -10.81
N GLN A 352 11.55 11.30 -10.64
CA GLN A 352 12.90 11.66 -10.20
C GLN A 352 13.21 11.14 -8.79
N GLU A 353 12.25 11.20 -7.87
CA GLU A 353 12.40 10.62 -6.52
C GLU A 353 12.59 9.10 -6.62
N TYR A 354 11.80 8.42 -7.45
CA TYR A 354 11.98 7.01 -7.70
C TYR A 354 13.36 6.68 -8.30
N GLU A 355 13.84 7.44 -9.28
CA GLU A 355 15.17 7.27 -9.87
C GLU A 355 16.28 7.48 -8.84
N ALA A 356 16.10 8.44 -7.94
CA ALA A 356 17.10 8.75 -6.92
C ALA A 356 17.12 7.75 -5.75
N THR A 357 15.96 7.20 -5.36
CA THR A 357 15.82 6.42 -4.11
C THR A 357 15.44 4.96 -4.33
N GLY A 358 14.86 4.59 -5.48
CA GLY A 358 14.24 3.30 -5.73
C GLY A 358 12.89 3.10 -5.04
N SER A 359 12.37 4.09 -4.30
CA SER A 359 11.08 4.00 -3.63
C SER A 359 9.93 4.32 -4.57
N GLU A 360 8.99 3.39 -4.73
CA GLU A 360 7.80 3.58 -5.56
C GLU A 360 6.65 4.29 -4.82
N GLU A 361 6.78 4.63 -3.54
CA GLU A 361 5.66 5.11 -2.71
C GLU A 361 5.06 6.41 -3.25
N THR A 362 5.90 7.40 -3.55
CA THR A 362 5.44 8.70 -4.08
C THR A 362 4.88 8.55 -5.48
N LEU A 363 5.53 7.78 -6.34
CA LEU A 363 5.06 7.52 -7.71
C LEU A 363 3.72 6.79 -7.70
N ARG A 364 3.56 5.76 -6.89
CA ARG A 364 2.30 5.05 -6.67
C ARG A 364 1.20 6.00 -6.19
N ALA A 365 1.50 6.85 -5.21
CA ALA A 365 0.53 7.81 -4.68
C ALA A 365 0.06 8.79 -5.76
N VAL A 366 0.95 9.31 -6.59
CA VAL A 366 0.62 10.22 -7.70
C VAL A 366 -0.23 9.54 -8.76
N ILE A 367 0.16 8.34 -9.23
CA ILE A 367 -0.59 7.58 -10.22
C ILE A 367 -2.00 7.26 -9.70
N ASN A 368 -2.11 6.77 -8.47
CA ASN A 368 -3.39 6.37 -7.89
C ASN A 368 -4.29 7.58 -7.59
N THR A 369 -3.73 8.62 -6.97
CA THR A 369 -4.52 9.72 -6.42
C THR A 369 -4.71 10.87 -7.40
N ASP A 370 -3.67 11.26 -8.12
CA ASP A 370 -3.74 12.43 -9.00
C ASP A 370 -4.13 12.03 -10.44
N TRP A 371 -3.66 10.90 -10.95
CA TRP A 371 -4.04 10.40 -12.27
C TRP A 371 -5.31 9.54 -12.25
N GLY A 372 -5.69 8.97 -11.10
CA GLY A 372 -6.89 8.13 -10.99
C GLY A 372 -6.75 6.77 -11.65
N LEU A 373 -5.53 6.24 -11.70
CA LEU A 373 -5.14 4.98 -12.29
C LEU A 373 -4.65 3.99 -11.24
N PRO A 374 -4.87 2.68 -11.39
CA PRO A 374 -4.24 1.69 -10.54
C PRO A 374 -2.75 1.58 -10.89
N TYR A 375 -1.92 1.37 -9.88
CA TYR A 375 -0.49 1.22 -10.04
C TYR A 375 -0.11 -0.24 -10.29
N LEU A 376 0.82 -0.48 -11.21
CA LEU A 376 1.44 -1.78 -11.40
C LEU A 376 2.85 -1.73 -10.79
N PRO A 377 3.07 -2.41 -9.64
CA PRO A 377 4.39 -2.46 -9.03
C PRO A 377 5.43 -3.06 -9.99
N ARG A 378 6.61 -2.48 -10.06
CA ARG A 378 7.67 -2.98 -10.94
C ARG A 378 8.12 -4.39 -10.57
N ALA A 379 8.07 -4.73 -9.28
CA ALA A 379 8.30 -6.09 -8.80
C ALA A 379 7.38 -7.14 -9.44
N SER A 380 6.22 -6.73 -9.94
CA SER A 380 5.26 -7.63 -10.62
C SER A 380 5.47 -7.69 -12.14
N MET A 381 6.33 -6.84 -12.72
CA MET A 381 6.49 -6.78 -14.18
C MET A 381 7.42 -7.88 -14.72
N GLU A 382 8.46 -8.26 -13.97
CA GLU A 382 9.38 -9.35 -14.35
C GLU A 382 9.97 -10.02 -13.11
N GLN A 383 10.03 -11.36 -13.13
CA GLN A 383 10.79 -12.14 -12.18
C GLN A 383 12.21 -12.26 -12.70
N ARG A 384 13.20 -11.78 -11.92
CA ARG A 384 14.61 -11.91 -12.33
C ARG A 384 15.07 -13.36 -12.17
N LYS A 385 15.76 -13.85 -13.18
CA LYS A 385 16.44 -15.13 -13.10
C LYS A 385 17.73 -14.97 -12.31
N SER A 386 18.06 -15.96 -11.49
CA SER A 386 19.29 -15.98 -10.68
C SER A 386 20.54 -15.81 -11.53
N GLU A 387 20.57 -16.38 -12.72
CA GLU A 387 21.70 -16.30 -13.65
C GLU A 387 21.98 -14.86 -14.12
N LEU A 388 20.95 -14.01 -14.25
CA LEU A 388 21.12 -12.60 -14.63
C LEU A 388 21.75 -11.77 -13.51
N LEU A 389 21.48 -12.10 -12.26
CA LEU A 389 22.11 -11.46 -11.11
C LEU A 389 23.55 -11.95 -10.94
N GLU A 390 23.82 -13.24 -11.14
CA GLU A 390 25.15 -13.85 -11.07
C GLU A 390 26.10 -13.25 -12.12
N GLN A 391 25.61 -12.97 -13.34
CA GLN A 391 26.41 -12.30 -14.41
C GLN A 391 26.87 -10.89 -14.04
N ARG A 392 26.31 -10.27 -13.03
CA ARG A 392 26.66 -8.94 -12.53
C ARG A 392 27.72 -8.99 -11.42
N ALA A 393 28.21 -10.18 -11.07
CA ALA A 393 29.21 -10.34 -10.04
C ALA A 393 30.52 -9.60 -10.42
N GLU A 394 31.09 -8.93 -9.42
CA GLU A 394 32.27 -8.07 -9.57
C GLU A 394 33.48 -8.72 -8.89
N PRO A 395 34.70 -8.55 -9.42
CA PRO A 395 35.89 -9.09 -8.82
C PRO A 395 36.30 -8.30 -7.58
N VAL A 396 35.66 -8.59 -6.45
CA VAL A 396 35.95 -8.00 -5.15
C VAL A 396 36.66 -9.04 -4.28
N PRO A 397 37.79 -8.71 -3.61
CA PRO A 397 38.46 -9.65 -2.73
C PRO A 397 37.48 -10.19 -1.65
N SER A 398 37.58 -11.49 -1.38
CA SER A 398 36.66 -12.14 -0.46
C SER A 398 36.71 -11.50 0.94
N ARG A 399 35.50 -11.20 1.46
CA ARG A 399 35.32 -10.64 2.81
C ARG A 399 36.06 -9.33 3.04
N SER A 400 36.18 -8.50 2.00
CA SER A 400 36.77 -7.18 2.08
C SER A 400 35.74 -6.09 1.80
N VAL A 401 36.02 -4.89 2.30
CA VAL A 401 35.15 -3.72 2.18
C VAL A 401 35.62 -2.84 1.03
N PRO A 402 34.82 -2.69 -0.04
CA PRO A 402 35.12 -1.79 -1.16
C PRO A 402 35.13 -0.30 -0.76
N ASP A 403 35.79 0.53 -1.59
CA ASP A 403 35.96 1.96 -1.31
C ASP A 403 34.63 2.77 -1.26
N GLY A 404 33.60 2.34 -1.95
CA GLY A 404 32.28 3.00 -1.92
C GLY A 404 31.48 2.85 -0.62
N VAL A 405 31.92 1.98 0.31
CA VAL A 405 31.20 1.65 1.52
C VAL A 405 31.50 2.63 2.65
N ASN A 406 30.46 3.20 3.26
CA ASN A 406 30.54 4.12 4.39
C ASN A 406 30.36 3.43 5.75
N PHE A 407 29.53 2.39 5.84
CA PHE A 407 29.30 1.62 7.07
C PHE A 407 28.79 0.21 6.76
N LEU A 408 28.94 -0.69 7.72
CA LEU A 408 28.51 -2.07 7.64
C LEU A 408 27.33 -2.34 8.58
N VAL A 409 26.40 -3.16 8.12
CA VAL A 409 25.34 -3.75 8.96
C VAL A 409 25.39 -5.28 8.83
N ALA A 410 25.13 -5.98 9.93
CA ALA A 410 24.93 -7.42 9.91
C ALA A 410 23.46 -7.78 10.12
N THR A 411 23.03 -8.81 9.43
CA THR A 411 21.70 -9.41 9.59
C THR A 411 21.82 -10.89 9.83
N VAL A 412 20.99 -11.40 10.75
CA VAL A 412 21.04 -12.78 11.20
C VAL A 412 19.67 -13.40 11.13
N ASP A 413 19.55 -14.48 10.38
CA ASP A 413 18.38 -15.37 10.37
C ASP A 413 18.61 -16.58 11.28
N VAL A 414 17.62 -16.94 12.10
CA VAL A 414 17.72 -17.97 13.13
C VAL A 414 17.02 -19.25 12.70
N GLN A 415 17.80 -20.26 12.36
CA GLN A 415 17.29 -21.58 11.95
C GLN A 415 17.37 -22.55 13.13
N ALA A 416 16.24 -22.83 13.80
CA ALA A 416 16.17 -23.68 14.99
C ALA A 416 15.75 -25.13 14.70
N GLY A 417 15.29 -25.45 13.47
CA GLY A 417 14.84 -26.77 13.08
C GLY A 417 15.94 -27.84 12.95
N ARG A 418 15.74 -28.79 12.06
CA ARG A 418 16.66 -29.94 11.88
C ARG A 418 18.11 -29.54 11.55
N HIS A 419 18.31 -28.40 10.88
CA HIS A 419 19.62 -27.88 10.47
C HIS A 419 19.95 -26.59 11.22
N ARG A 420 20.03 -26.67 12.53
CA ARG A 420 20.28 -25.56 13.45
C ARG A 420 21.52 -24.76 13.07
N ARG A 421 21.36 -23.46 12.87
CA ARG A 421 22.43 -22.51 12.52
C ARG A 421 21.95 -21.08 12.66
N PHE A 422 22.87 -20.16 12.85
CA PHE A 422 22.66 -18.75 12.53
C PHE A 422 23.18 -18.50 11.13
N VAL A 423 22.36 -17.89 10.30
CA VAL A 423 22.70 -17.49 8.93
C VAL A 423 23.01 -16.02 8.95
N VAL A 424 24.26 -15.65 8.66
CA VAL A 424 24.77 -14.29 8.80
C VAL A 424 25.06 -13.70 7.43
N GLN A 425 24.60 -12.46 7.23
CA GLN A 425 24.99 -11.66 6.06
C GLN A 425 25.47 -10.28 6.55
N VAL A 426 26.58 -9.83 5.99
CA VAL A 426 27.11 -8.49 6.21
C VAL A 426 26.94 -7.69 4.92
N THR A 427 26.29 -6.55 5.04
CA THR A 427 26.00 -5.64 3.92
C THR A 427 26.65 -4.30 4.20
N GLY A 428 27.45 -3.81 3.25
CA GLY A 428 27.98 -2.47 3.24
C GLY A 428 27.04 -1.49 2.54
N TYR A 429 26.92 -0.30 3.07
CA TYR A 429 26.13 0.78 2.49
C TYR A 429 27.01 1.97 2.16
N GLY A 430 26.86 2.49 0.94
CA GLY A 430 27.52 3.68 0.40
C GLY A 430 26.54 4.83 0.21
N SER A 431 26.86 5.76 -0.64
CA SER A 431 26.02 6.92 -0.91
C SER A 431 24.69 6.54 -1.58
N ARG A 432 23.60 7.22 -1.20
CA ARG A 432 22.27 7.10 -1.83
C ARG A 432 21.70 5.69 -1.93
N GLY A 433 21.99 4.83 -0.92
CA GLY A 433 21.42 3.47 -0.85
C GLY A 433 22.14 2.43 -1.72
N GLU A 434 23.26 2.76 -2.34
CA GLU A 434 24.16 1.80 -2.97
C GLU A 434 24.68 0.81 -1.93
N ARG A 435 24.73 -0.47 -2.25
CA ARG A 435 25.03 -1.52 -1.27
C ARG A 435 25.86 -2.65 -1.84
N TRP A 436 26.67 -3.27 -0.98
CA TRP A 436 27.59 -4.37 -1.30
C TRP A 436 27.37 -5.54 -0.37
N ILE A 437 27.37 -6.76 -0.88
CA ILE A 437 27.44 -7.96 -0.06
C ILE A 437 28.90 -8.19 0.32
N ILE A 438 29.20 -8.05 1.61
CA ILE A 438 30.58 -8.11 2.13
C ILE A 438 30.95 -9.51 2.61
N ASP A 439 30.04 -10.17 3.33
CA ASP A 439 30.26 -11.52 3.87
C ASP A 439 28.94 -12.27 3.98
N ARG A 440 29.00 -13.60 3.84
CA ARG A 440 27.85 -14.50 3.99
C ARG A 440 28.31 -15.86 4.51
N TYR A 441 27.92 -16.22 5.73
CA TYR A 441 28.36 -17.45 6.38
C TYR A 441 27.30 -18.00 7.34
N ASN A 442 27.52 -19.25 7.77
CA ASN A 442 26.70 -19.93 8.77
C ASN A 442 27.53 -20.16 10.03
N ILE A 443 26.91 -19.95 11.18
CA ILE A 443 27.44 -20.34 12.48
C ILE A 443 26.67 -21.58 12.94
N THR A 444 27.41 -22.70 13.16
CA THR A 444 26.84 -23.99 13.54
C THR A 444 27.37 -24.50 14.87
N GLN A 445 28.47 -23.92 15.36
CA GLN A 445 29.13 -24.28 16.60
C GLN A 445 28.85 -23.26 17.70
N SER A 446 28.64 -23.77 18.91
CA SER A 446 28.41 -23.00 20.12
C SER A 446 29.73 -22.66 20.83
N LEU A 447 29.70 -21.62 21.63
CA LEU A 447 30.77 -21.35 22.61
C LEU A 447 30.73 -22.35 23.80
N ARG A 448 29.67 -23.18 23.93
CA ARG A 448 29.60 -24.24 24.95
C ARG A 448 30.49 -25.40 24.52
N GLY A 449 31.36 -25.86 25.46
CA GLY A 449 32.10 -27.10 25.34
C GLY A 449 31.35 -28.28 25.94
N ASP A 450 31.64 -29.48 25.48
CA ASP A 450 31.27 -30.72 26.17
C ASP A 450 32.27 -31.08 27.27
N SER A 451 32.13 -32.27 27.90
CA SER A 451 33.02 -32.75 28.94
C SER A 451 34.49 -32.91 28.50
N ASP A 452 34.71 -33.05 27.18
CA ASP A 452 36.03 -33.24 26.57
C ASP A 452 36.59 -31.95 25.98
N GLY A 453 35.84 -30.82 26.14
CA GLY A 453 36.22 -29.48 25.68
C GLY A 453 35.92 -29.24 24.18
N GLU A 454 35.23 -30.16 23.49
CA GLU A 454 34.82 -29.97 22.11
C GLU A 454 33.57 -29.04 22.01
N SER A 455 33.58 -28.19 20.99
CA SER A 455 32.49 -27.23 20.72
C SER A 455 31.20 -27.97 20.37
N GLN A 456 30.12 -27.69 21.07
CA GLN A 456 28.81 -28.29 20.78
C GLN A 456 28.12 -27.58 19.63
N ARG A 457 27.20 -28.27 18.93
CA ARG A 457 26.36 -27.67 17.92
C ARG A 457 25.37 -26.69 18.59
N ILE A 458 25.13 -25.55 17.94
CA ILE A 458 24.16 -24.56 18.45
C ILE A 458 22.74 -25.11 18.49
N ASP A 459 21.99 -24.65 19.48
CA ASP A 459 20.54 -24.84 19.60
C ASP A 459 19.87 -23.57 20.11
N PRO A 460 19.52 -22.66 19.19
CA PRO A 460 19.00 -21.34 19.56
C PRO A 460 17.69 -21.38 20.35
N ALA A 461 16.93 -22.47 20.24
CA ALA A 461 15.66 -22.64 20.95
C ALA A 461 15.88 -23.09 22.40
N SER A 462 16.86 -24.00 22.64
CA SER A 462 17.06 -24.60 23.95
C SER A 462 18.07 -23.86 24.85
N TYR A 463 19.11 -23.27 24.26
CA TYR A 463 20.23 -22.69 25.02
C TYR A 463 20.38 -21.18 24.74
N PRO A 464 20.07 -20.33 25.73
CA PRO A 464 20.27 -18.87 25.58
C PRO A 464 21.74 -18.48 25.42
N GLU A 465 22.68 -19.31 25.92
CA GLU A 465 24.12 -19.10 25.83
C GLU A 465 24.65 -19.21 24.39
N ASP A 466 23.97 -19.99 23.54
CA ASP A 466 24.34 -20.14 22.15
C ASP A 466 24.20 -18.85 21.34
N TRP A 467 23.44 -17.88 21.84
CA TRP A 467 23.29 -16.57 21.22
C TRP A 467 24.52 -15.67 21.42
N ASP A 468 25.37 -15.98 22.39
CA ASP A 468 26.56 -15.15 22.73
C ASP A 468 27.61 -15.22 21.60
N VAL A 469 27.60 -16.29 20.78
CA VAL A 469 28.42 -16.39 19.57
C VAL A 469 28.13 -15.24 18.57
N LEU A 470 26.92 -14.66 18.60
CA LEU A 470 26.58 -13.50 17.75
C LEU A 470 27.35 -12.25 18.18
N LEU A 471 27.83 -12.14 19.40
CA LEU A 471 28.69 -11.05 19.83
C LEU A 471 30.13 -11.27 19.37
N THR A 472 30.70 -12.47 19.59
CA THR A 472 32.09 -12.78 19.24
C THR A 472 32.32 -12.88 17.74
N ASP A 473 31.48 -13.65 17.02
CA ASP A 473 31.74 -14.04 15.65
C ASP A 473 31.03 -13.14 14.63
N VAL A 474 30.16 -12.22 15.09
CA VAL A 474 29.45 -11.28 14.23
C VAL A 474 29.68 -9.83 14.66
N PHE A 475 29.19 -9.43 15.85
CA PHE A 475 29.09 -8.02 16.21
C PHE A 475 30.46 -7.36 16.46
N HIS A 476 31.39 -8.06 17.08
CA HIS A 476 32.75 -7.59 17.37
C HIS A 476 33.75 -7.91 16.25
N LYS A 477 33.32 -8.61 15.20
CA LYS A 477 34.14 -8.88 14.04
C LYS A 477 34.29 -7.61 13.19
N SER A 478 35.45 -7.46 12.54
CA SER A 478 35.73 -6.40 11.58
C SER A 478 36.20 -6.99 10.26
N TRP A 479 36.08 -6.21 9.17
CA TRP A 479 36.42 -6.64 7.81
C TRP A 479 37.46 -5.71 7.22
N PRO A 480 38.55 -6.27 6.59
CA PRO A 480 39.62 -5.48 6.01
C PRO A 480 39.10 -4.64 4.83
N LEU A 481 39.68 -3.47 4.63
CA LEU A 481 39.42 -2.67 3.44
C LEU A 481 40.07 -3.32 2.22
N ALA A 482 39.39 -3.30 1.09
CA ALA A 482 39.93 -3.85 -0.17
C ALA A 482 41.15 -3.06 -0.68
N SER A 483 41.17 -1.74 -0.47
CA SER A 483 42.25 -0.83 -0.86
C SER A 483 43.40 -0.78 0.14
N ASP A 484 43.14 -1.03 1.43
CA ASP A 484 44.15 -1.01 2.51
C ASP A 484 43.85 -2.04 3.59
N PRO A 485 44.38 -3.28 3.48
CA PRO A 485 44.15 -4.35 4.46
C PRO A 485 44.68 -4.07 5.87
N SER A 486 45.50 -3.03 6.07
CA SER A 486 45.94 -2.61 7.41
C SER A 486 44.85 -1.90 8.21
N GLN A 487 43.80 -1.48 7.55
CA GLN A 487 42.61 -0.90 8.14
C GLN A 487 41.44 -1.88 8.04
N GLN A 488 40.60 -1.89 9.05
CA GLN A 488 39.40 -2.71 9.12
C GLN A 488 38.17 -1.86 9.42
N MET A 489 37.02 -2.29 8.94
CA MET A 489 35.74 -1.66 9.23
C MET A 489 34.89 -2.55 10.15
N ARG A 490 34.43 -1.97 11.25
CA ARG A 490 33.49 -2.64 12.20
C ARG A 490 32.03 -2.39 11.82
N LEU A 491 31.16 -3.19 12.41
CA LEU A 491 29.72 -3.04 12.21
C LEU A 491 29.17 -1.76 12.86
N MET A 492 28.27 -1.07 12.18
CA MET A 492 27.44 -0.02 12.76
C MET A 492 26.34 -0.63 13.64
N ALA A 493 25.61 -1.62 13.15
CA ALA A 493 24.50 -2.26 13.86
C ALA A 493 24.28 -3.70 13.37
N MET A 494 23.57 -4.48 14.19
CA MET A 494 23.14 -5.84 13.88
C MET A 494 21.65 -6.01 14.12
N ALA A 495 20.97 -6.67 13.18
CA ALA A 495 19.58 -7.10 13.32
C ALA A 495 19.50 -8.63 13.35
N VAL A 496 18.69 -9.17 14.26
CA VAL A 496 18.52 -10.61 14.43
C VAL A 496 17.04 -10.94 14.34
N ASP A 497 16.69 -11.97 13.55
CA ASP A 497 15.33 -12.51 13.56
C ASP A 497 15.02 -13.10 14.95
N SER A 498 13.85 -12.78 15.46
CA SER A 498 13.36 -13.27 16.75
C SER A 498 12.13 -14.15 16.62
N GLY A 499 11.74 -14.49 15.39
CA GLY A 499 10.67 -15.43 15.06
C GLY A 499 11.16 -16.87 15.05
N GLY A 500 10.25 -17.82 14.84
CA GLY A 500 10.56 -19.23 14.64
C GLY A 500 9.92 -20.17 15.66
N GLU A 501 10.59 -21.28 15.96
CA GLU A 501 10.12 -22.32 16.87
C GLU A 501 10.00 -21.85 18.31
N ASP A 502 9.23 -22.59 19.11
CA ASP A 502 9.09 -22.33 20.55
C ASP A 502 10.46 -22.29 21.25
N GLY A 503 10.69 -21.29 22.08
CA GLY A 503 11.95 -21.05 22.78
C GLY A 503 12.89 -20.05 22.09
N VAL A 504 12.88 -19.93 20.78
CA VAL A 504 13.71 -18.96 20.02
C VAL A 504 13.42 -17.53 20.45
N THR A 505 12.15 -17.16 20.49
CA THR A 505 11.71 -15.80 20.87
C THR A 505 12.14 -15.45 22.30
N ASP A 506 11.98 -16.37 23.26
CA ASP A 506 12.36 -16.15 24.66
C ASP A 506 13.87 -15.99 24.81
N ASN A 507 14.66 -16.78 24.08
CA ASN A 507 16.11 -16.71 24.11
C ASN A 507 16.63 -15.46 23.40
N ALA A 508 15.99 -15.02 22.31
CA ALA A 508 16.26 -13.74 21.67
C ALA A 508 16.06 -12.56 22.65
N TYR A 509 14.98 -12.59 23.45
CA TYR A 509 14.74 -11.55 24.47
C TYR A 509 15.77 -11.58 25.61
N LYS A 510 16.19 -12.78 26.06
CA LYS A 510 17.28 -12.92 27.05
C LYS A 510 18.60 -12.40 26.49
N PHE A 511 18.93 -12.73 25.24
CA PHE A 511 20.10 -12.20 24.52
C PHE A 511 20.08 -10.68 24.46
N TRP A 512 18.97 -10.08 24.00
CA TRP A 512 18.90 -8.62 23.93
C TRP A 512 19.03 -7.93 25.28
N ARG A 513 18.50 -8.52 26.36
CA ARG A 513 18.67 -7.99 27.72
C ARG A 513 20.15 -8.02 28.17
N ARG A 514 20.91 -9.06 27.77
CA ARG A 514 22.37 -9.09 27.99
C ARG A 514 23.06 -7.97 27.22
N CYS A 515 22.79 -7.87 25.92
CA CYS A 515 23.33 -6.80 25.06
C CYS A 515 23.01 -5.39 25.61
N ARG A 516 21.83 -5.18 26.17
CA ARG A 516 21.46 -3.90 26.78
C ARG A 516 22.30 -3.60 28.02
N ARG A 517 22.55 -4.59 28.89
CA ARG A 517 23.41 -4.41 30.05
C ARG A 517 24.83 -4.03 29.67
N ASP A 518 25.30 -4.58 28.56
CA ASP A 518 26.64 -4.31 28.02
C ASP A 518 26.69 -3.03 27.16
N GLY A 519 25.64 -2.19 27.19
CA GLY A 519 25.57 -0.91 26.48
C GLY A 519 25.24 -1.02 24.98
N LEU A 520 25.00 -2.22 24.44
CA LEU A 520 24.82 -2.49 23.03
C LEU A 520 23.34 -2.37 22.57
N GLY A 521 22.41 -2.07 23.46
CA GLY A 521 20.97 -2.07 23.18
C GLY A 521 20.49 -1.07 22.11
N LYS A 522 21.36 -0.12 21.68
CA LYS A 522 21.09 0.82 20.59
C LYS A 522 21.65 0.37 19.23
N ARG A 523 22.43 -0.71 19.21
CA ARG A 523 23.09 -1.23 18.01
C ARG A 523 22.67 -2.65 17.65
N ILE A 524 21.92 -3.34 18.55
CA ILE A 524 21.40 -4.70 18.34
C ILE A 524 19.87 -4.64 18.36
N TYR A 525 19.25 -5.12 17.29
CA TYR A 525 17.82 -5.04 17.03
C TYR A 525 17.21 -6.43 16.88
N LEU A 526 16.03 -6.64 17.46
CA LEU A 526 15.24 -7.84 17.23
C LEU A 526 14.13 -7.53 16.21
N PHE A 527 14.11 -8.28 15.13
CA PHE A 527 13.13 -8.16 14.07
C PHE A 527 12.14 -9.33 14.08
N LYS A 528 10.93 -9.06 13.58
CA LYS A 528 9.92 -10.09 13.33
C LYS A 528 9.04 -9.65 12.17
N GLY A 529 8.75 -10.57 11.26
CA GLY A 529 7.77 -10.35 10.20
C GLY A 529 6.36 -10.10 10.76
N ASP A 530 5.63 -9.15 10.20
CA ASP A 530 4.23 -8.86 10.54
C ASP A 530 3.33 -9.25 9.37
N SER A 531 2.38 -10.16 9.63
CA SER A 531 1.37 -10.59 8.65
C SER A 531 0.23 -9.57 8.50
N ILE A 532 0.13 -8.60 9.41
CA ILE A 532 -0.91 -7.57 9.39
C ILE A 532 -0.39 -6.36 8.62
N ARG A 533 -1.04 -5.99 7.53
CA ARG A 533 -0.68 -4.80 6.75
C ARG A 533 -0.91 -3.53 7.57
N ARG A 534 0.15 -2.78 7.86
CA ARG A 534 0.13 -1.53 8.64
C ARG A 534 0.53 -0.35 7.74
N ALA A 535 0.20 0.87 8.19
CA ALA A 535 0.59 2.09 7.47
C ALA A 535 2.10 2.39 7.50
N LYS A 536 2.84 1.82 8.47
CA LYS A 536 4.29 2.03 8.63
C LYS A 536 5.04 0.76 8.26
N LEU A 537 6.11 0.89 7.50
CA LEU A 537 7.01 -0.22 7.13
C LEU A 537 7.58 -0.95 8.34
N ILE A 538 7.88 -0.21 9.40
CA ILE A 538 8.49 -0.73 10.62
C ILE A 538 7.76 -0.14 11.83
N THR A 539 7.33 -1.01 12.73
CA THR A 539 6.61 -0.62 13.94
C THR A 539 7.28 -1.21 15.17
N ARG A 540 7.61 -0.36 16.17
CA ARG A 540 8.15 -0.83 17.44
C ARG A 540 7.03 -1.30 18.37
N THR A 541 7.18 -2.46 18.95
CA THR A 541 6.30 -3.02 19.97
C THR A 541 7.09 -3.54 21.18
N PHE A 542 6.39 -3.85 22.26
CA PHE A 542 6.97 -4.40 23.50
C PHE A 542 6.15 -5.60 23.96
N PRO A 543 6.36 -6.77 23.37
CA PRO A 543 5.52 -7.96 23.56
C PRO A 543 5.56 -8.53 24.97
N ASP A 544 6.62 -8.27 25.73
CA ASP A 544 6.76 -8.70 27.11
C ASP A 544 5.84 -7.97 28.11
N ASN A 545 5.06 -6.99 27.64
CA ASN A 545 3.98 -6.34 28.40
C ASN A 545 2.61 -7.04 28.26
N THR A 546 2.47 -7.99 27.36
CA THR A 546 1.20 -8.72 27.16
C THR A 546 0.92 -9.61 28.39
N GLY A 547 -0.24 -9.38 29.04
CA GLY A 547 -0.68 -10.14 30.22
C GLY A 547 -0.52 -9.44 31.57
N ARG A 548 0.07 -8.23 31.65
CA ARG A 548 0.14 -7.45 32.88
C ARG A 548 -1.07 -6.52 33.02
N THR A 549 -1.89 -6.75 34.06
CA THR A 549 -3.03 -5.88 34.40
C THR A 549 -2.61 -4.91 35.53
N GLY A 550 -2.85 -3.61 35.34
CA GLY A 550 -2.63 -2.58 36.35
C GLY A 550 -1.83 -1.34 35.89
N ARG A 551 -1.77 -0.30 36.75
CA ARG A 551 -1.06 0.97 36.44
C ARG A 551 0.41 0.80 36.05
N ARG A 552 1.10 -0.25 36.54
CA ARG A 552 2.49 -0.58 36.19
C ARG A 552 2.62 -1.26 34.80
N ALA A 553 1.52 -1.78 34.25
CA ALA A 553 1.49 -2.38 32.92
C ALA A 553 1.63 -1.37 31.76
N GLN A 554 1.45 -0.08 32.08
CA GLN A 554 1.66 1.01 31.11
C GLN A 554 3.12 1.48 31.03
N ALA A 555 4.01 0.98 31.91
CA ALA A 555 5.44 1.21 31.74
C ALA A 555 5.89 0.51 30.45
N ALA A 556 6.70 1.20 29.63
CA ALA A 556 7.26 0.64 28.40
C ALA A 556 7.88 -0.73 28.69
N GLY A 557 7.60 -1.72 27.84
CA GLY A 557 8.19 -3.05 27.96
C GLY A 557 9.70 -2.99 27.92
N ASP A 558 10.32 -4.03 28.43
CA ASP A 558 11.75 -4.09 28.60
C ASP A 558 12.48 -4.36 27.27
N VAL A 559 11.91 -5.19 26.40
CA VAL A 559 12.50 -5.61 25.13
C VAL A 559 11.76 -4.96 23.95
N PRO A 560 12.41 -4.06 23.19
CA PRO A 560 11.84 -3.53 21.97
C PRO A 560 11.90 -4.56 20.85
N LEU A 561 10.76 -4.93 20.29
CA LEU A 561 10.63 -5.75 19.11
C LEU A 561 10.16 -4.88 17.93
N TRP A 562 10.78 -5.05 16.78
CA TRP A 562 10.46 -4.31 15.58
C TRP A 562 9.72 -5.21 14.60
N LEU A 563 8.44 -4.89 14.39
CA LEU A 563 7.58 -5.59 13.43
C LEU A 563 7.78 -5.00 12.04
N LEU A 564 8.06 -5.87 11.07
CA LEU A 564 8.40 -5.52 9.69
C LEU A 564 7.23 -5.82 8.76
N GLN A 565 6.88 -4.88 7.90
CA GLN A 565 6.00 -5.10 6.75
C GLN A 565 6.79 -5.80 5.64
N THR A 566 6.94 -7.11 5.75
CA THR A 566 7.87 -7.90 4.92
C THR A 566 7.56 -7.77 3.43
N ASP A 567 6.30 -7.79 3.01
CA ASP A 567 5.94 -7.68 1.59
C ASP A 567 6.40 -6.34 0.98
N ALA A 568 6.18 -5.23 1.68
CA ALA A 568 6.58 -3.91 1.21
C ALA A 568 8.11 -3.74 1.19
N LEU A 569 8.81 -4.30 2.18
CA LEU A 569 10.27 -4.29 2.22
C LEU A 569 10.86 -5.19 1.14
N LYS A 570 10.23 -6.35 0.84
CA LYS A 570 10.59 -7.23 -0.28
C LYS A 570 10.42 -6.54 -1.62
N ASP A 571 9.36 -5.76 -1.82
CA ASP A 571 9.19 -4.92 -3.01
C ASP A 571 10.37 -3.96 -3.18
N ARG A 572 10.82 -3.30 -2.10
CA ARG A 572 11.97 -2.36 -2.15
C ARG A 572 13.27 -3.06 -2.51
N VAL A 573 13.57 -4.20 -1.86
CA VAL A 573 14.77 -4.99 -2.16
C VAL A 573 14.74 -5.50 -3.60
N ASN A 574 13.61 -6.02 -4.05
CA ASN A 574 13.44 -6.46 -5.44
C ASN A 574 13.68 -5.32 -6.42
N ASN A 575 13.16 -4.11 -6.16
CA ASN A 575 13.40 -2.94 -6.99
C ASN A 575 14.90 -2.56 -7.06
N ALA A 576 15.64 -2.72 -5.97
CA ALA A 576 17.07 -2.53 -5.96
C ALA A 576 17.80 -3.57 -6.85
N LEU A 577 17.32 -4.82 -6.86
CA LEU A 577 17.84 -5.88 -7.74
C LEU A 577 17.57 -5.62 -9.24
N TRP A 578 16.59 -4.77 -9.58
CA TRP A 578 16.27 -4.40 -10.98
C TRP A 578 17.25 -3.37 -11.58
N ARG A 579 18.06 -2.71 -10.77
CA ARG A 579 19.04 -1.73 -11.26
C ARG A 579 20.19 -2.44 -11.97
N ASP A 580 20.47 -1.99 -13.18
CA ASP A 580 21.48 -2.63 -14.05
C ASP A 580 22.84 -1.91 -14.06
N SER A 581 22.90 -0.72 -13.45
CA SER A 581 24.12 0.10 -13.44
C SER A 581 24.45 0.57 -12.02
N PRO A 582 25.73 0.64 -11.62
CA PRO A 582 26.18 1.21 -10.37
C PRO A 582 25.64 2.61 -10.12
N GLY A 583 25.38 2.92 -8.86
CA GLY A 583 24.83 4.21 -8.42
C GLY A 583 23.70 4.06 -7.40
N PRO A 584 22.85 5.07 -7.25
CA PRO A 584 21.83 5.10 -6.20
C PRO A 584 20.98 3.82 -6.16
N GLY A 585 21.01 3.12 -5.01
CA GLY A 585 20.21 1.92 -4.77
C GLY A 585 20.68 0.65 -5.50
N TYR A 586 21.82 0.68 -6.20
CA TYR A 586 22.39 -0.49 -6.86
C TYR A 586 22.90 -1.52 -5.83
N VAL A 587 22.86 -2.81 -6.21
CA VAL A 587 23.38 -3.92 -5.40
C VAL A 587 24.59 -4.53 -6.09
N HIS A 588 25.74 -4.42 -5.45
CA HIS A 588 26.99 -5.04 -5.87
C HIS A 588 27.12 -6.44 -5.29
N PHE A 589 27.45 -7.40 -6.13
CA PHE A 589 27.66 -8.79 -5.75
C PHE A 589 29.14 -9.16 -6.01
N PRO A 590 29.86 -9.67 -5.01
CA PRO A 590 31.21 -10.17 -5.25
C PRO A 590 31.18 -11.52 -5.99
N ASP A 591 32.20 -11.79 -6.81
CA ASP A 591 32.30 -12.97 -7.67
C ASP A 591 32.55 -14.29 -6.91
N TRP A 592 32.92 -14.23 -5.64
CA TRP A 592 33.09 -15.40 -4.79
C TRP A 592 31.75 -15.98 -4.25
N LEU A 593 30.62 -15.31 -4.46
CA LEU A 593 29.31 -15.85 -4.11
C LEU A 593 28.90 -16.96 -5.07
N GLY A 594 28.52 -18.13 -4.55
CA GLY A 594 28.03 -19.21 -5.39
C GLY A 594 26.61 -19.00 -5.92
N SER A 595 26.23 -19.70 -7.00
CA SER A 595 24.90 -19.64 -7.63
C SER A 595 23.73 -19.83 -6.63
N TRP A 596 23.95 -20.62 -5.58
CA TRP A 596 22.97 -20.83 -4.50
C TRP A 596 22.49 -19.54 -3.85
N PHE A 597 23.35 -18.51 -3.76
CA PHE A 597 22.99 -17.23 -3.18
C PHE A 597 21.98 -16.48 -4.05
N TYR A 598 22.18 -16.49 -5.36
CA TYR A 598 21.26 -15.87 -6.32
C TYR A 598 19.94 -16.65 -6.43
N ASP A 599 19.99 -17.97 -6.28
CA ASP A 599 18.78 -18.80 -6.18
C ASP A 599 17.95 -18.46 -4.95
N GLU A 600 18.58 -18.24 -3.78
CA GLU A 600 17.90 -17.75 -2.57
C GLU A 600 17.28 -16.36 -2.75
N LEU A 601 17.94 -15.45 -3.48
CA LEU A 601 17.44 -14.09 -3.76
C LEU A 601 16.20 -14.08 -4.66
N THR A 602 16.07 -15.06 -5.55
CA THR A 602 15.01 -15.10 -6.58
C THR A 602 13.98 -16.19 -6.33
N TYR A 603 14.09 -16.91 -5.21
CA TYR A 603 13.23 -18.06 -4.92
C TYR A 603 11.78 -17.69 -4.63
N GLU A 604 11.54 -16.55 -3.99
CA GLU A 604 10.18 -16.12 -3.70
C GLU A 604 9.53 -15.42 -4.89
N GLU A 605 8.24 -15.64 -5.04
CA GLU A 605 7.40 -15.03 -6.06
C GLU A 605 6.38 -14.08 -5.44
N ARG A 606 6.14 -12.97 -6.12
CA ARG A 606 5.09 -12.04 -5.75
C ARG A 606 3.77 -12.48 -6.35
N SER A 607 2.82 -12.84 -5.51
CA SER A 607 1.48 -13.26 -5.92
C SER A 607 0.62 -12.07 -6.37
N SER A 608 -0.49 -12.37 -7.04
CA SER A 608 -1.43 -11.37 -7.57
C SER A 608 -2.13 -10.52 -6.52
N ASP A 609 -2.19 -10.98 -5.28
CA ASP A 609 -2.70 -10.21 -4.11
C ASP A 609 -1.64 -9.33 -3.45
N GLY A 610 -0.43 -9.26 -4.04
CA GLY A 610 0.67 -8.42 -3.59
C GLY A 610 1.48 -8.98 -2.43
N LYS A 611 1.35 -10.27 -2.13
CA LYS A 611 2.14 -10.98 -1.12
C LYS A 611 3.30 -11.73 -1.75
N TRP A 612 4.40 -11.79 -1.03
CA TRP A 612 5.52 -12.63 -1.38
C TRP A 612 5.37 -14.02 -0.76
N SER A 613 5.59 -15.06 -1.54
CA SER A 613 5.44 -16.44 -1.10
C SER A 613 6.46 -17.35 -1.75
N LYS A 614 6.82 -18.43 -1.04
CA LYS A 614 7.69 -19.47 -1.57
C LYS A 614 6.87 -20.44 -2.43
N PRO A 615 7.26 -20.68 -3.69
CA PRO A 615 6.57 -21.67 -4.55
C PRO A 615 6.76 -23.11 -4.09
N GLY A 616 7.68 -23.36 -3.15
CA GLY A 616 8.01 -24.70 -2.64
C GLY A 616 8.81 -24.63 -1.32
N ARG A 617 9.72 -25.61 -1.13
CA ARG A 617 10.54 -25.75 0.09
C ARG A 617 11.99 -25.26 -0.09
N GLY A 618 12.26 -24.41 -1.03
CA GLY A 618 13.59 -23.84 -1.24
C GLY A 618 13.99 -22.82 -0.18
N ALA A 619 15.29 -22.58 -0.11
CA ALA A 619 15.88 -21.58 0.75
C ALA A 619 15.66 -20.18 0.18
N ASN A 620 15.46 -19.17 1.04
CA ASN A 620 15.30 -17.75 0.69
C ASN A 620 16.06 -16.83 1.63
N GLU A 621 16.96 -17.39 2.44
CA GLU A 621 17.63 -16.65 3.52
C GLU A 621 18.35 -15.41 3.01
N ALA A 622 18.97 -15.43 1.82
CA ALA A 622 19.63 -14.26 1.24
C ALA A 622 18.64 -13.10 1.01
N PHE A 623 17.43 -13.40 0.54
CA PHE A 623 16.41 -12.37 0.34
C PHE A 623 15.90 -11.78 1.66
N ASP A 624 15.58 -12.63 2.65
CA ASP A 624 15.14 -12.18 3.97
C ASP A 624 16.21 -11.36 4.70
N LEU A 625 17.50 -11.76 4.61
CA LEU A 625 18.61 -11.01 5.20
C LEU A 625 18.81 -9.64 4.54
N MET A 626 18.58 -9.51 3.23
CA MET A 626 18.58 -8.21 2.56
C MET A 626 17.39 -7.35 3.03
N VAL A 627 16.23 -7.95 3.26
CA VAL A 627 15.06 -7.24 3.82
C VAL A 627 15.35 -6.71 5.22
N TYR A 628 16.01 -7.49 6.05
CA TYR A 628 16.42 -7.05 7.39
C TYR A 628 17.47 -5.93 7.33
N ALA A 629 18.42 -6.00 6.39
CA ALA A 629 19.40 -4.93 6.18
C ALA A 629 18.71 -3.62 5.75
N GLU A 630 17.77 -3.69 4.80
CA GLU A 630 16.96 -2.54 4.37
C GLU A 630 16.16 -1.94 5.53
N ALA A 631 15.49 -2.78 6.32
CA ALA A 631 14.75 -2.33 7.50
C ALA A 631 15.67 -1.64 8.52
N LEU A 632 16.86 -2.18 8.76
CA LEU A 632 17.81 -1.63 9.74
C LEU A 632 18.28 -0.22 9.35
N VAL A 633 18.59 0.02 8.09
CA VAL A 633 19.04 1.34 7.62
C VAL A 633 17.89 2.35 7.57
N ILE A 634 16.66 1.93 7.27
CA ILE A 634 15.44 2.76 7.38
C ILE A 634 15.23 3.22 8.82
N LEU A 635 15.41 2.33 9.82
CA LEU A 635 15.29 2.68 11.23
C LEU A 635 16.28 3.77 11.66
N HIS A 636 17.47 3.78 11.09
CA HIS A 636 18.48 4.82 11.33
C HIS A 636 18.22 6.10 10.53
N GLY A 637 17.19 6.13 9.68
CA GLY A 637 16.83 7.30 8.87
C GLY A 637 17.80 7.55 7.70
N TYR A 638 18.50 6.51 7.24
CA TYR A 638 19.48 6.61 6.16
C TYR A 638 18.91 7.23 4.87
N GLU A 639 17.66 6.93 4.53
CA GLU A 639 16.95 7.50 3.36
C GLU A 639 16.84 9.03 3.40
N LYS A 640 16.95 9.64 4.58
CA LYS A 640 16.81 11.08 4.79
C LYS A 640 18.14 11.82 4.68
N ILE A 641 19.25 11.08 4.57
CA ILE A 641 20.58 11.66 4.50
C ILE A 641 20.81 12.21 3.11
N ARG A 642 21.05 13.53 3.05
CA ARG A 642 21.46 14.23 1.83
C ARG A 642 22.89 14.67 2.02
N SER A 643 23.79 14.25 1.11
CA SER A 643 25.14 14.81 1.06
C SER A 643 25.03 16.32 0.74
N PRO A 644 25.79 17.24 1.44
CA PRO A 644 26.94 16.99 2.32
C PRO A 644 26.64 16.83 3.82
N ASP A 645 25.39 16.89 4.25
CA ASP A 645 25.02 16.93 5.68
C ASP A 645 24.85 15.53 6.31
N ALA A 646 25.70 14.57 5.90
CA ALA A 646 25.64 13.23 6.45
C ALA A 646 26.06 13.25 7.95
N PRO A 647 25.26 12.60 8.85
CA PRO A 647 25.62 12.49 10.25
C PRO A 647 26.88 11.60 10.42
N GLU A 648 27.62 11.81 11.49
CA GLU A 648 28.88 11.11 11.77
C GLU A 648 28.77 9.57 11.64
N TRP A 649 27.67 8.97 12.11
CA TRP A 649 27.45 7.52 12.02
C TRP A 649 27.32 7.01 10.56
N ALA A 650 27.04 7.85 9.59
CA ALA A 650 26.96 7.48 8.18
C ALA A 650 28.25 7.78 7.41
N SER A 651 29.32 8.19 8.12
CA SER A 651 30.63 8.41 7.53
C SER A 651 31.52 7.18 7.69
N ARG A 652 32.43 6.98 6.74
CA ARG A 652 33.38 5.86 6.72
C ARG A 652 34.32 5.89 7.95
N GLU A 653 34.78 7.08 8.30
CA GLU A 653 35.76 7.33 9.36
C GLU A 653 35.26 6.90 10.74
N ALA A 654 33.95 6.94 10.99
CA ALA A 654 33.37 6.54 12.25
C ALA A 654 33.51 5.05 12.57
N TRP A 655 33.79 4.23 11.56
CA TRP A 655 33.78 2.77 11.66
C TRP A 655 35.14 2.12 11.34
N LEU A 656 36.17 2.91 10.99
CA LEU A 656 37.49 2.40 10.72
C LEU A 656 38.29 2.16 12.00
N GLU A 657 39.04 1.07 12.01
CA GLU A 657 39.99 0.69 13.06
C GLU A 657 41.31 0.28 12.39
N CYS A 658 42.43 0.74 12.96
CA CYS A 658 43.75 0.24 12.56
C CYS A 658 43.97 -1.14 13.19
N VAL A 659 44.46 -2.09 12.43
CA VAL A 659 44.90 -3.39 12.97
C VAL A 659 46.19 -3.14 13.76
N PRO A 660 46.27 -3.41 15.05
CA PRO A 660 47.56 -3.41 15.73
C PRO A 660 48.45 -4.48 15.09
N ASP A 661 49.71 -4.14 14.80
CA ASP A 661 50.71 -5.04 14.23
C ASP A 661 50.87 -6.29 15.11
N SER A 662 50.05 -7.30 14.90
CA SER A 662 50.19 -8.61 15.52
C SER A 662 50.55 -9.62 14.45
N THR A 663 51.80 -9.97 14.44
CA THR A 663 52.40 -11.09 13.73
C THR A 663 51.82 -12.41 14.20
N GLU A 664 50.67 -12.83 13.67
CA GLU A 664 50.31 -14.24 13.49
C GLU A 664 49.11 -14.36 12.53
N PRO A 665 49.23 -15.11 11.42
CA PRO A 665 48.06 -15.31 10.51
C PRO A 665 47.12 -16.31 11.16
N SER A 666 45.89 -15.86 11.39
CA SER A 666 44.76 -16.78 11.72
C SER A 666 44.59 -17.81 10.61
N PRO A 667 44.35 -19.07 10.91
CA PRO A 667 44.14 -20.09 9.90
C PRO A 667 42.87 -19.77 9.07
N SER A 668 43.04 -19.74 7.76
CA SER A 668 41.95 -19.59 6.79
C SER A 668 40.90 -20.70 7.03
N PRO A 669 39.63 -20.38 7.17
CA PRO A 669 38.59 -21.42 7.17
C PRO A 669 38.49 -22.04 5.77
N GLU A 670 38.47 -23.35 5.72
CA GLU A 670 38.32 -24.13 4.49
C GLU A 670 37.06 -23.75 3.70
N PRO A 671 37.10 -23.85 2.36
CA PRO A 671 35.95 -23.54 1.52
C PRO A 671 34.80 -24.51 1.84
N VAL A 672 33.62 -23.94 2.06
CA VAL A 672 32.37 -24.69 2.31
C VAL A 672 32.12 -25.60 1.13
N SER A 673 32.34 -26.93 1.34
CA SER A 673 32.03 -27.96 0.37
C SER A 673 30.50 -28.00 0.13
N THR A 674 30.09 -27.78 -1.10
CA THR A 674 28.74 -28.04 -1.60
C THR A 674 28.30 -29.46 -1.27
N PRO A 675 27.06 -29.71 -0.84
CA PRO A 675 26.57 -31.06 -0.69
C PRO A 675 26.44 -31.72 -2.09
N VAL A 676 27.34 -32.67 -2.35
CA VAL A 676 27.30 -33.49 -3.56
C VAL A 676 25.96 -34.24 -3.61
N LYS A 677 25.12 -33.93 -4.60
CA LYS A 677 23.94 -34.71 -4.93
C LYS A 677 24.37 -36.16 -5.21
N LYS A 678 24.07 -37.08 -4.30
CA LYS A 678 24.21 -38.51 -4.56
C LYS A 678 23.33 -38.89 -5.74
N GLN A 679 23.93 -39.17 -6.89
CA GLN A 679 23.25 -39.80 -8.02
C GLN A 679 22.67 -41.14 -7.55
N LYS A 680 21.36 -41.28 -7.67
CA LYS A 680 20.69 -42.59 -7.52
C LYS A 680 21.18 -43.49 -8.63
N ARG A 681 21.96 -44.53 -8.28
CA ARG A 681 22.24 -45.65 -9.16
C ARG A 681 20.91 -46.28 -9.58
N LYS A 682 20.65 -46.35 -10.88
CA LYS A 682 19.59 -47.18 -11.49
C LYS A 682 19.86 -48.64 -11.13
N LYS A 683 18.97 -49.26 -10.39
CA LYS A 683 18.91 -50.73 -10.27
C LYS A 683 18.26 -51.28 -11.54
N THR A 684 18.98 -52.06 -12.23
CA THR A 684 18.49 -52.96 -13.29
C THR A 684 17.51 -53.98 -12.70
N VAL A 685 16.37 -54.09 -13.37
CA VAL A 685 15.33 -55.09 -13.11
C VAL A 685 15.85 -56.43 -13.59
N THR A 686 15.88 -57.47 -12.72
CA THR A 686 15.81 -58.86 -13.09
C THR A 686 14.59 -59.43 -12.39
N ASP A 687 13.77 -60.09 -13.19
CA ASP A 687 12.58 -60.84 -12.82
C ASP A 687 12.87 -61.85 -11.72
N ASP A 688 11.96 -61.98 -10.74
CA ASP A 688 11.48 -63.29 -10.30
C ASP A 688 10.11 -63.18 -9.60
N VAL A 689 9.36 -64.16 -9.84
CA VAL A 689 7.94 -64.45 -9.79
C VAL A 689 7.49 -64.72 -8.34
N ASN A 690 6.36 -64.12 -7.96
CA ASN A 690 5.23 -64.53 -7.10
C ASN A 690 5.39 -65.79 -6.18
N PRO A 691 4.59 -66.11 -5.17
CA PRO A 691 3.24 -65.62 -4.84
C PRO A 691 2.95 -65.41 -3.32
N TRP A 692 1.85 -64.81 -2.94
CA TRP A 692 0.69 -65.32 -2.18
C TRP A 692 -0.35 -64.20 -1.97
N LEU A 693 -1.44 -64.41 -2.64
CA LEU A 693 -2.77 -63.91 -2.32
C LEU A 693 -3.25 -64.49 -0.98
N THR A 694 -3.94 -63.69 -0.16
CA THR A 694 -5.34 -63.92 0.22
C THR A 694 -5.77 -63.03 1.38
N SER A 695 -6.93 -62.44 1.16
CA SER A 695 -8.08 -62.22 2.06
C SER A 695 -7.89 -61.31 3.28
N GLY A 696 -8.65 -60.25 3.28
CA GLY A 696 -9.97 -60.15 3.87
C GLY A 696 -10.09 -59.08 4.85
N GLY A 697 -10.92 -58.09 4.59
CA GLY A 697 -12.15 -57.84 5.29
C GLY A 697 -12.12 -56.68 6.34
N TRP A 698 -12.86 -55.60 6.00
CA TRP A 698 -13.79 -54.88 6.86
C TRP A 698 -13.29 -54.21 8.16
N LEU A 699 -13.23 -52.88 8.22
CA LEU A 699 -14.25 -51.90 8.71
C LEU A 699 -13.70 -50.49 8.50
#